data_cf9a20d56c54e85027a6894a2c724654
#
_entry.id   cf9a20d56c54e85027a6894a2c724654
#
_cell.length_a   1.000
_cell.length_b   1.000
_cell.length_c   1.000
_cell.angle_alpha   90.00
_cell.angle_beta   90.00
_cell.angle_gamma   90.00
#
_symmetry.space_group_name_H-M   'P 1'
#
loop_
_entity.id
_entity.type
_entity.pdbx_description
1 polymer ?
#
loop_
_entity_poly.entity_id
_entity_poly.type
_entity_poly.pdbx_seq_one_letter_code
_entity_poly.pdbx_strand_id
1 'polypeptide(L)'
;MQLDRLFSLPKWRRSAVFALPLFFVAARVASAQMVSPDIDRTDEPFSYFSKPTDVIGVMNAPSATEISPEGYLYTGYGELMFFLGPEQTPLSARVRTLQDGDLPILSYTQTHLGITYTFTTFAAQVPGMPAGDSRPSGEVVNFVRVTMCNPGTEPRAAFLTTAVRYQAPQTTEAPVADNRYIRPAVAQRVGDYQQPGEPFSPSWSYSLEDGACYRQDQALYLYSRVPGARLSLTLRTHYNRIEPLTSSNLSLSPTTPACSVMDTVPLAPGETRSIDLRMPLVPAPKGSAAFAALAASSFDRSRPEVVRFWKKELARGMQIELPEAKPVQTFAASLVYDLLGRNIVDGQSVQTANQFQYHRFYLRDSADYVRMYDATGYSDIAAQVVAFFATRQLPDGNFLSQPGEYDGWGEALWTYGEHYRRTHDLVFARRVYPSVVRAVDWLIQARANDPLHVMPASDVRDNEYVAGHITGYNFLALDGLQSAIQLAQALGHPDDAARFEREYQDYRATFLALLARATDRDGGVLPPSLDAGKWRGTDWGNLLSVVPEPVLDPWDPRVTATLRYTQARYQEGIMTYSEPDDGTFLHHYLTIKNTLTELVRGEQEQAIREFYAELLHTGCTHTGFEYAIRPWGSRDFEGNIAPHNWFAADYRNLLRNMMVREGNGDLHLLSAVSPDWIGAGKTIRVTNAPTYFGNIDFTLTTERAGRATLTLDSHFQTPPHALVLHLPWFLKMTRVTVHGKPLPMHEDAVDLPTDAHQVTLEWSARLPIVMSYDRTVSSYEAEYRRRYERLLRNGEMSSGPDTWHVPEQ
;
A
#
# COMPACT_ATOMS: atom_id res chain seq x y z
N MET A 1 -12.69 -16.95 -33.08
CA MET A 1 -12.34 -16.44 -34.44
C MET A 1 -12.28 -14.92 -34.36
N GLN A 2 -11.11 -14.35 -34.55
CA GLN A 2 -10.72 -12.94 -34.56
C GLN A 2 -10.61 -12.24 -33.20
N LEU A 3 -9.43 -12.37 -32.63
CA LEU A 3 -8.80 -11.40 -31.72
C LEU A 3 -7.27 -11.40 -31.98
N ASP A 4 -6.90 -11.29 -33.23
CA ASP A 4 -5.52 -11.07 -33.67
C ASP A 4 -5.49 -9.77 -34.49
N ARG A 5 -5.24 -8.66 -33.79
CA ARG A 5 -4.72 -7.40 -34.37
C ARG A 5 -4.62 -6.35 -33.28
N LEU A 6 -3.49 -6.33 -32.59
CA LEU A 6 -2.98 -5.12 -31.91
C LEU A 6 -1.54 -5.34 -31.39
N PHE A 7 -0.66 -5.78 -32.24
CA PHE A 7 0.80 -5.58 -32.10
C PHE A 7 1.47 -5.99 -33.41
N SER A 8 1.55 -5.06 -34.32
CA SER A 8 2.44 -5.19 -35.50
C SER A 8 3.35 -3.97 -35.58
N LEU A 9 4.58 -4.14 -35.15
CA LEU A 9 5.67 -3.24 -35.47
C LEU A 9 6.09 -3.48 -36.93
N PRO A 10 6.44 -2.45 -37.72
CA PRO A 10 6.79 -2.60 -39.11
C PRO A 10 8.21 -3.14 -39.29
N LYS A 11 8.34 -4.19 -40.04
CA LYS A 11 9.62 -4.71 -40.57
C LYS A 11 10.25 -3.71 -41.52
N TRP A 12 11.42 -3.18 -41.19
CA TRP A 12 12.26 -2.45 -42.12
C TRP A 12 13.24 -3.40 -42.78
N ARG A 13 13.31 -3.31 -44.13
CA ARG A 13 14.16 -4.10 -45.03
C ARG A 13 15.62 -3.67 -44.92
N ARG A 14 16.51 -4.67 -44.98
CA ARG A 14 17.94 -4.49 -45.17
C ARG A 14 18.23 -3.91 -46.53
N SER A 15 19.08 -2.91 -46.63
CA SER A 15 20.14 -2.75 -47.62
C SER A 15 20.97 -1.49 -47.40
N ALA A 16 22.24 -1.66 -47.56
CA ALA A 16 23.31 -0.72 -47.87
C ALA A 16 24.26 -0.38 -46.72
N VAL A 17 25.41 -0.97 -46.87
CA VAL A 17 26.69 -0.70 -46.19
C VAL A 17 27.16 0.72 -46.50
N PHE A 18 27.39 1.51 -45.44
CA PHE A 18 28.37 2.61 -45.47
C PHE A 18 29.07 2.63 -44.09
N ALA A 19 30.39 2.50 -44.17
CA ALA A 19 31.27 2.63 -43.03
C ALA A 19 31.38 4.09 -42.59
N LEU A 20 31.04 4.39 -41.36
CA LEU A 20 31.38 5.62 -40.66
C LEU A 20 31.86 5.31 -39.24
N PRO A 21 32.73 6.14 -38.66
CA PRO A 21 33.55 5.76 -37.53
C PRO A 21 32.74 5.59 -36.24
N LEU A 22 33.15 4.58 -35.47
CA LEU A 22 32.69 4.31 -34.11
C LEU A 22 32.88 5.56 -33.24
N PHE A 23 31.83 6.33 -33.07
CA PHE A 23 31.66 7.11 -31.85
C PHE A 23 31.09 6.16 -30.79
N PHE A 24 31.90 5.79 -29.83
CA PHE A 24 31.41 5.28 -28.54
C PHE A 24 30.59 6.38 -27.91
N VAL A 25 29.30 6.39 -28.14
CA VAL A 25 28.35 7.00 -27.23
C VAL A 25 28.26 6.01 -26.08
N ALA A 26 29.06 6.23 -25.06
CA ALA A 26 28.79 5.64 -23.75
C ALA A 26 27.38 6.10 -23.39
N ALA A 27 26.40 5.21 -23.42
CA ALA A 27 25.12 5.42 -22.81
C ALA A 27 25.42 5.74 -21.32
N ARG A 28 25.39 7.01 -20.97
CA ARG A 28 25.37 7.42 -19.58
C ARG A 28 24.06 6.84 -19.06
N VAL A 29 24.15 5.79 -18.26
CA VAL A 29 23.11 5.42 -17.32
C VAL A 29 22.80 6.73 -16.60
N ALA A 30 21.64 7.29 -16.83
CA ALA A 30 21.21 8.48 -16.14
C ALA A 30 21.09 8.07 -14.65
N SER A 31 22.13 8.36 -13.88
CA SER A 31 22.04 8.23 -12.43
C SER A 31 20.90 9.13 -11.99
N ALA A 32 19.95 8.56 -11.24
CA ALA A 32 18.86 9.33 -10.69
C ALA A 32 19.46 10.55 -9.95
N GLN A 33 19.02 11.73 -10.31
CA GLN A 33 19.53 12.97 -9.72
C GLN A 33 19.00 13.08 -8.30
N MET A 34 19.89 13.22 -7.31
CA MET A 34 19.49 13.42 -5.92
C MET A 34 18.91 14.81 -5.72
N VAL A 35 17.82 14.90 -4.97
CA VAL A 35 17.24 16.19 -4.55
C VAL A 35 18.10 16.76 -3.43
N SER A 36 18.29 18.11 -3.41
CA SER A 36 19.00 18.74 -2.30
C SER A 36 18.30 18.42 -0.97
N PRO A 37 19.05 17.98 0.05
CA PRO A 37 18.50 17.73 1.38
C PRO A 37 17.95 18.98 2.06
N ASP A 38 18.37 20.20 1.63
CA ASP A 38 17.88 21.47 2.18
C ASP A 38 16.44 21.80 1.77
N ILE A 39 15.87 21.03 0.84
CA ILE A 39 14.44 21.13 0.50
C ILE A 39 13.58 20.52 1.61
N ASP A 40 14.09 19.56 2.38
CA ASP A 40 13.37 18.98 3.49
C ASP A 40 13.35 19.94 4.68
N ARG A 41 12.16 20.33 5.09
CA ARG A 41 11.95 21.26 6.20
C ARG A 41 12.03 20.49 7.52
N THR A 42 12.74 21.07 8.49
CA THR A 42 12.98 20.44 9.79
C THR A 42 11.78 20.56 10.75
N ASP A 43 10.84 21.45 10.47
CA ASP A 43 9.65 21.73 11.26
C ASP A 43 8.40 20.98 10.78
N GLU A 44 8.54 20.13 9.75
CA GLU A 44 7.44 19.32 9.19
C GLU A 44 7.71 17.83 9.41
N PRO A 45 6.66 16.99 9.48
CA PRO A 45 6.82 15.56 9.52
C PRO A 45 7.64 15.06 8.32
N PHE A 46 8.59 14.18 8.56
CA PHE A 46 9.40 13.63 7.48
C PHE A 46 8.51 12.87 6.49
N SER A 47 8.73 13.10 5.20
CA SER A 47 8.17 12.31 4.11
C SER A 47 9.28 11.77 3.24
N TYR A 48 9.35 10.44 3.10
CA TYR A 48 10.31 9.83 2.18
C TYR A 48 10.08 10.30 0.74
N PHE A 49 8.82 10.50 0.34
CA PHE A 49 8.48 10.97 -0.99
C PHE A 49 8.54 12.49 -1.07
N SER A 50 9.21 13.00 -2.10
CA SER A 50 9.18 14.43 -2.41
C SER A 50 7.86 14.87 -3.07
N LYS A 51 7.16 13.95 -3.70
CA LYS A 51 5.88 14.18 -4.38
C LYS A 51 4.89 13.04 -4.11
N PRO A 52 4.32 12.97 -2.90
CA PRO A 52 3.39 11.91 -2.52
C PRO A 52 2.05 12.05 -3.23
N THR A 53 1.42 10.91 -3.51
CA THR A 53 -0.01 10.81 -3.80
C THR A 53 -0.74 10.20 -2.62
N ASP A 54 -2.02 10.55 -2.45
CA ASP A 54 -2.89 10.02 -1.41
C ASP A 54 -4.25 9.68 -1.98
N VAL A 55 -5.05 8.97 -1.18
CA VAL A 55 -6.44 8.61 -1.52
C VAL A 55 -7.37 8.97 -0.37
N ILE A 56 -8.49 9.59 -0.72
CA ILE A 56 -9.63 9.77 0.17
C ILE A 56 -10.85 9.10 -0.44
N GLY A 57 -11.76 8.58 0.37
CA GLY A 57 -12.90 7.84 -0.15
C GLY A 57 -13.88 7.43 0.93
N VAL A 58 -14.87 6.68 0.48
CA VAL A 58 -15.86 6.02 1.33
C VAL A 58 -15.73 4.52 1.10
N MET A 59 -15.69 3.75 2.17
CA MET A 59 -15.60 2.30 2.12
C MET A 59 -16.67 1.70 1.22
N ASN A 60 -16.31 0.69 0.41
CA ASN A 60 -17.19 0.00 -0.53
C ASN A 60 -17.74 0.85 -1.70
N ALA A 61 -17.25 2.05 -1.87
CA ALA A 61 -17.58 2.83 -3.06
C ALA A 61 -16.95 2.20 -4.33
N PRO A 62 -17.50 2.44 -5.52
CA PRO A 62 -16.94 1.89 -6.75
C PRO A 62 -15.62 2.55 -7.15
N SER A 63 -15.26 3.65 -6.52
CA SER A 63 -14.06 4.43 -6.76
C SER A 63 -13.80 5.36 -5.57
N ALA A 64 -12.60 5.91 -5.51
CA ALA A 64 -12.20 6.90 -4.52
C ALA A 64 -11.73 8.20 -5.21
N THR A 65 -11.13 9.12 -4.49
CA THR A 65 -10.55 10.35 -5.02
C THR A 65 -9.05 10.36 -4.75
N GLU A 66 -8.26 10.47 -5.79
CA GLU A 66 -6.82 10.63 -5.68
C GLU A 66 -6.47 12.08 -5.35
N ILE A 67 -5.49 12.24 -4.47
CA ILE A 67 -4.89 13.55 -4.16
C ILE A 67 -3.50 13.58 -4.79
N SER A 68 -3.31 14.48 -5.74
CA SER A 68 -2.05 14.64 -6.44
C SER A 68 -0.91 15.13 -5.53
N PRO A 69 0.35 15.06 -5.99
CA PRO A 69 1.47 15.66 -5.28
C PRO A 69 1.28 17.14 -4.96
N GLU A 70 0.60 17.88 -5.82
CA GLU A 70 0.30 19.30 -5.60
C GLU A 70 -0.83 19.52 -4.58
N GLY A 71 -1.64 18.49 -4.30
CA GLY A 71 -2.82 18.60 -3.45
C GLY A 71 -4.13 18.78 -4.21
N TYR A 72 -4.17 18.41 -5.50
CA TYR A 72 -5.38 18.46 -6.34
C TYR A 72 -6.19 17.19 -6.16
N LEU A 73 -7.52 17.30 -6.37
CA LEU A 73 -8.44 16.17 -6.24
C LEU A 73 -8.82 15.64 -7.62
N TYR A 74 -8.62 14.34 -7.84
CA TYR A 74 -8.99 13.65 -9.08
C TYR A 74 -10.01 12.53 -8.81
N THR A 75 -11.16 12.58 -9.51
CA THR A 75 -12.27 11.62 -9.30
C THR A 75 -12.50 10.66 -10.47
N GLY A 76 -11.72 10.77 -11.54
CA GLY A 76 -12.00 10.06 -12.79
C GLY A 76 -12.92 10.84 -13.75
N TYR A 77 -13.61 11.87 -13.27
CA TYR A 77 -14.49 12.74 -14.07
C TYR A 77 -13.93 14.15 -14.26
N GLY A 78 -13.03 14.54 -13.42
CA GLY A 78 -12.36 15.82 -13.45
C GLY A 78 -11.35 15.96 -12.33
N GLU A 79 -10.50 16.94 -12.48
CA GLU A 79 -9.48 17.31 -11.50
C GLU A 79 -9.78 18.69 -10.95
N LEU A 80 -9.89 18.80 -9.63
CA LEU A 80 -10.07 20.06 -8.92
C LEU A 80 -8.70 20.56 -8.46
N MET A 81 -8.26 21.68 -9.04
CA MET A 81 -6.96 22.27 -8.83
C MET A 81 -7.06 23.56 -8.02
N PHE A 82 -5.95 23.92 -7.34
CA PHE A 82 -5.86 25.12 -6.54
C PHE A 82 -4.61 25.92 -6.89
N PHE A 83 -4.75 27.25 -6.92
CA PHE A 83 -3.67 28.18 -7.18
C PHE A 83 -3.75 29.33 -6.19
N LEU A 84 -2.60 29.84 -5.78
CA LEU A 84 -2.49 30.89 -4.76
C LEU A 84 -1.93 32.17 -5.35
N GLY A 85 -2.34 33.28 -4.78
CA GLY A 85 -1.88 34.61 -5.21
C GLY A 85 -2.57 35.11 -6.48
N PRO A 86 -2.40 36.39 -6.78
CA PRO A 86 -2.93 37.00 -7.99
C PRO A 86 -2.28 36.47 -9.28
N GLU A 87 -1.05 35.98 -9.17
CA GLU A 87 -0.28 35.33 -10.22
C GLU A 87 -0.65 33.86 -10.42
N GLN A 88 -1.51 33.31 -9.56
CA GLN A 88 -2.02 31.94 -9.62
C GLN A 88 -0.91 30.88 -9.57
N THR A 89 -0.05 31.01 -8.57
CA THR A 89 1.00 30.02 -8.28
C THR A 89 0.38 28.67 -7.95
N PRO A 90 0.78 27.56 -8.61
CA PRO A 90 0.31 26.21 -8.29
C PRO A 90 0.61 25.84 -6.84
N LEU A 91 -0.22 25.00 -6.25
CA LEU A 91 0.09 24.37 -4.96
C LEU A 91 1.33 23.48 -5.08
N SER A 92 2.06 23.39 -3.98
CA SER A 92 3.18 22.47 -3.79
C SER A 92 3.11 21.90 -2.37
N ALA A 93 2.11 21.09 -2.11
CA ALA A 93 1.81 20.56 -0.79
C ALA A 93 2.57 19.24 -0.55
N ARG A 94 3.88 19.33 -0.29
CA ARG A 94 4.78 18.18 -0.09
C ARG A 94 4.44 17.36 1.15
N VAL A 95 4.13 18.04 2.24
CA VAL A 95 3.86 17.41 3.52
C VAL A 95 2.39 17.50 3.84
N ARG A 96 1.84 16.37 4.21
CA ARG A 96 0.43 16.21 4.56
C ARG A 96 0.31 15.43 5.83
N THR A 97 -0.76 15.68 6.56
CA THR A 97 -1.08 14.94 7.78
C THR A 97 -2.47 14.33 7.67
N LEU A 98 -2.63 13.17 8.26
CA LEU A 98 -3.92 12.56 8.52
C LEU A 98 -4.47 13.06 9.85
N GLN A 99 -5.77 13.27 9.94
CA GLN A 99 -6.38 13.63 11.23
C GLN A 99 -6.15 12.49 12.25
N ASP A 100 -5.77 12.86 13.48
CA ASP A 100 -5.39 11.93 14.55
C ASP A 100 -4.21 11.00 14.19
N GLY A 101 -3.57 11.23 13.02
CA GLY A 101 -2.44 10.48 12.49
C GLY A 101 -2.80 9.31 11.58
N ASP A 102 -4.07 8.92 11.48
CA ASP A 102 -4.50 7.70 10.80
C ASP A 102 -5.82 7.80 10.03
N LEU A 103 -6.65 8.81 10.31
CA LEU A 103 -7.95 8.95 9.66
C LEU A 103 -7.84 9.60 8.27
N PRO A 104 -8.62 9.17 7.25
CA PRO A 104 -8.53 9.68 5.88
C PRO A 104 -9.13 11.08 5.72
N ILE A 105 -8.68 12.00 6.53
CA ILE A 105 -8.96 13.43 6.51
C ILE A 105 -7.61 14.11 6.42
N LEU A 106 -7.25 14.53 5.21
CA LEU A 106 -5.94 15.10 4.93
C LEU A 106 -5.93 16.58 5.23
N SER A 107 -4.81 17.05 5.80
CA SER A 107 -4.51 18.47 5.95
C SER A 107 -3.12 18.78 5.44
N TYR A 108 -2.99 19.90 4.75
CA TYR A 108 -1.72 20.43 4.28
C TYR A 108 -1.76 21.95 4.25
N THR A 109 -0.60 22.58 4.40
CA THR A 109 -0.51 24.03 4.55
C THR A 109 0.55 24.59 3.60
N GLN A 110 0.24 25.72 2.99
CA GLN A 110 1.18 26.49 2.19
C GLN A 110 1.07 27.97 2.51
N THR A 111 2.19 28.64 2.72
CA THR A 111 2.22 30.10 2.89
C THR A 111 2.58 30.74 1.56
N HIS A 112 1.79 31.73 1.15
CA HIS A 112 2.02 32.49 -0.07
C HIS A 112 1.70 33.97 0.15
N LEU A 113 2.60 34.86 -0.23
CA LEU A 113 2.49 36.32 -0.03
C LEU A 113 2.10 36.74 1.40
N GLY A 114 2.58 36.00 2.41
CA GLY A 114 2.32 36.24 3.82
C GLY A 114 0.92 35.85 4.30
N ILE A 115 0.18 35.12 3.51
CA ILE A 115 -1.06 34.44 3.90
C ILE A 115 -0.78 32.97 4.04
N THR A 116 -1.26 32.35 5.11
CA THR A 116 -1.22 30.91 5.33
C THR A 116 -2.52 30.30 4.87
N TYR A 117 -2.43 29.36 3.90
CA TYR A 117 -3.54 28.59 3.38
C TYR A 117 -3.46 27.16 3.94
N THR A 118 -4.48 26.76 4.68
CA THR A 118 -4.60 25.39 5.17
C THR A 118 -5.75 24.71 4.46
N PHE A 119 -5.44 23.62 3.79
CA PHE A 119 -6.42 22.76 3.13
C PHE A 119 -6.74 21.58 4.03
N THR A 120 -8.02 21.30 4.20
CA THR A 120 -8.50 20.08 4.88
C THR A 120 -9.49 19.41 3.95
N THR A 121 -9.20 18.14 3.59
CA THR A 121 -10.02 17.40 2.63
C THR A 121 -10.34 16.00 3.13
N PHE A 122 -11.57 15.56 2.84
CA PHE A 122 -12.04 14.21 3.13
C PHE A 122 -13.23 13.87 2.23
N ALA A 123 -13.55 12.59 2.10
CA ALA A 123 -14.76 12.14 1.43
C ALA A 123 -15.81 11.65 2.44
N ALA A 124 -17.08 11.88 2.13
CA ALA A 124 -18.20 11.37 2.91
C ALA A 124 -19.37 10.99 2.00
N GLN A 125 -20.14 9.99 2.42
CA GLN A 125 -21.47 9.76 1.85
C GLN A 125 -22.47 10.78 2.41
N VAL A 126 -23.37 11.27 1.57
CA VAL A 126 -24.46 12.17 2.00
C VAL A 126 -25.79 11.61 1.49
N PRO A 127 -26.83 11.60 2.33
CA PRO A 127 -26.82 11.97 3.75
C PRO A 127 -26.28 10.82 4.63
N GLY A 128 -25.22 11.10 5.39
CA GLY A 128 -24.65 10.19 6.39
C GLY A 128 -23.79 9.06 5.83
N MET A 129 -22.84 8.58 6.64
CA MET A 129 -21.91 7.52 6.28
C MET A 129 -22.63 6.16 6.11
N PRO A 130 -22.10 5.22 5.30
CA PRO A 130 -22.71 3.91 5.09
C PRO A 130 -22.94 3.18 6.41
N ALA A 131 -24.00 2.39 6.47
CA ALA A 131 -24.22 1.48 7.58
C ALA A 131 -23.57 0.13 7.28
N GLY A 132 -22.59 -0.26 8.08
CA GLY A 132 -21.92 -1.55 7.95
C GLY A 132 -21.19 -1.74 6.59
N ASP A 133 -21.21 -2.95 6.09
CA ASP A 133 -20.50 -3.39 4.89
C ASP A 133 -21.26 -3.17 3.56
N SER A 134 -22.28 -2.36 3.55
CA SER A 134 -23.05 -2.11 2.33
C SER A 134 -22.35 -1.10 1.41
N ARG A 135 -22.62 -1.23 0.10
CA ARG A 135 -22.28 -0.18 -0.86
C ARG A 135 -22.93 1.13 -0.43
N PRO A 136 -22.24 2.29 -0.59
CA PRO A 136 -22.86 3.57 -0.35
C PRO A 136 -24.17 3.73 -1.11
N SER A 137 -25.24 4.06 -0.38
CA SER A 137 -26.58 4.25 -0.95
C SER A 137 -26.87 5.71 -1.30
N GLY A 138 -26.02 6.62 -0.84
CA GLY A 138 -26.08 8.05 -1.10
C GLY A 138 -24.94 8.52 -2.00
N GLU A 139 -24.88 9.83 -2.19
CA GLU A 139 -23.84 10.46 -2.99
C GLU A 139 -22.52 10.52 -2.22
N VAL A 140 -21.42 10.16 -2.85
CA VAL A 140 -20.08 10.38 -2.29
C VAL A 140 -19.61 11.78 -2.67
N VAL A 141 -19.26 12.56 -1.66
CA VAL A 141 -18.85 13.95 -1.79
C VAL A 141 -17.47 14.16 -1.17
N ASN A 142 -16.58 14.76 -1.93
CA ASN A 142 -15.32 15.26 -1.44
C ASN A 142 -15.52 16.66 -0.89
N PHE A 143 -15.19 16.85 0.37
CA PHE A 143 -15.21 18.12 1.06
C PHE A 143 -13.80 18.70 1.09
N VAL A 144 -13.69 19.96 0.73
CA VAL A 144 -12.44 20.73 0.87
C VAL A 144 -12.76 22.01 1.60
N ARG A 145 -12.08 22.26 2.72
CA ARG A 145 -12.04 23.56 3.39
C ARG A 145 -10.69 24.20 3.16
N VAL A 146 -10.67 25.38 2.59
CA VAL A 146 -9.47 26.21 2.49
C VAL A 146 -9.57 27.33 3.52
N THR A 147 -8.77 27.25 4.55
CA THR A 147 -8.68 28.27 5.59
C THR A 147 -7.51 29.21 5.28
N MET A 148 -7.81 30.50 5.16
CA MET A 148 -6.86 31.54 4.85
C MET A 148 -6.65 32.42 6.09
N CYS A 149 -5.43 32.47 6.57
CA CYS A 149 -5.04 33.25 7.75
C CYS A 149 -4.01 34.33 7.36
N ASN A 150 -4.23 35.55 7.82
CA ASN A 150 -3.24 36.61 7.77
C ASN A 150 -2.51 36.70 9.12
N PRO A 151 -1.35 36.03 9.29
CA PRO A 151 -0.61 36.08 10.56
C PRO A 151 0.16 37.40 10.75
N GLY A 152 0.15 38.30 9.77
CA GLY A 152 0.86 39.55 9.77
C GLY A 152 0.17 40.67 10.56
N THR A 153 0.82 41.81 10.66
CA THR A 153 0.35 42.99 11.38
C THR A 153 -0.37 43.99 10.47
N GLU A 154 -0.32 43.80 9.16
CA GLU A 154 -0.94 44.67 8.16
C GLU A 154 -2.10 43.94 7.46
N PRO A 155 -3.15 44.67 7.03
CA PRO A 155 -4.22 44.08 6.22
C PRO A 155 -3.66 43.54 4.89
N ARG A 156 -4.16 42.34 4.49
CA ARG A 156 -3.76 41.68 3.26
C ARG A 156 -4.98 41.10 2.53
N ALA A 157 -4.83 40.83 1.25
CA ALA A 157 -5.82 40.06 0.52
C ALA A 157 -5.29 38.65 0.27
N ALA A 158 -6.10 37.66 0.59
CA ALA A 158 -5.87 36.29 0.16
C ALA A 158 -6.47 36.08 -1.24
N PHE A 159 -5.74 35.37 -2.09
CA PHE A 159 -6.20 35.02 -3.43
C PHE A 159 -6.19 33.48 -3.53
N LEU A 160 -7.34 32.92 -3.78
CA LEU A 160 -7.52 31.48 -4.03
C LEU A 160 -8.16 31.29 -5.38
N THR A 161 -7.47 30.65 -6.30
CA THR A 161 -8.08 30.20 -7.55
C THR A 161 -8.42 28.72 -7.45
N THR A 162 -9.67 28.37 -7.68
CA THR A 162 -10.16 27.01 -7.81
C THR A 162 -10.47 26.75 -9.27
N ALA A 163 -9.86 25.72 -9.85
CA ALA A 163 -10.05 25.37 -11.25
C ALA A 163 -10.45 23.91 -11.39
N VAL A 164 -11.36 23.62 -12.31
CA VAL A 164 -11.69 22.25 -12.71
C VAL A 164 -11.29 22.05 -14.15
N ARG A 165 -10.53 21.00 -14.41
CA ARG A 165 -10.23 20.54 -15.76
C ARG A 165 -10.78 19.13 -15.98
N TYR A 166 -11.09 18.86 -17.24
CA TYR A 166 -11.32 17.50 -17.67
C TYR A 166 -10.00 16.75 -17.74
N GLN A 167 -10.02 15.56 -17.20
CA GLN A 167 -8.93 14.60 -17.32
C GLN A 167 -9.52 13.30 -17.82
N ALA A 168 -9.11 12.87 -19.01
CA ALA A 168 -9.65 11.65 -19.61
C ALA A 168 -9.31 10.42 -18.76
N PRO A 169 -10.28 9.61 -18.38
CA PRO A 169 -10.00 8.40 -17.60
C PRO A 169 -9.35 7.29 -18.42
N GLN A 170 -9.02 7.52 -19.67
CA GLN A 170 -8.70 6.44 -20.62
C GLN A 170 -7.31 6.51 -21.26
N THR A 171 -6.48 7.46 -20.88
CA THR A 171 -5.18 7.57 -21.54
C THR A 171 -4.05 7.25 -20.57
N THR A 172 -3.59 6.01 -20.58
CA THR A 172 -2.32 5.60 -19.97
C THR A 172 -1.12 6.32 -20.58
N GLU A 173 -1.27 6.94 -21.75
CA GLU A 173 -0.17 7.40 -22.59
C GLU A 173 -0.10 8.91 -22.79
N ALA A 174 -1.11 9.68 -22.39
CA ALA A 174 -0.97 11.12 -22.47
C ALA A 174 -0.28 11.62 -21.18
N PRO A 175 0.96 12.08 -21.28
CA PRO A 175 1.53 12.83 -20.17
C PRO A 175 0.63 14.03 -19.96
N VAL A 176 0.03 14.11 -18.80
CA VAL A 176 -0.57 15.35 -18.33
C VAL A 176 0.63 16.23 -18.06
N ALA A 177 0.84 17.22 -18.92
CA ALA A 177 2.09 17.98 -18.98
C ALA A 177 2.51 18.58 -17.63
N ASP A 178 1.56 18.75 -16.70
CA ASP A 178 1.78 19.34 -15.39
C ASP A 178 1.66 18.34 -14.25
N ASN A 179 1.24 17.12 -14.53
CA ASN A 179 0.86 16.19 -13.51
C ASN A 179 1.19 14.76 -13.95
N ARG A 180 2.46 14.48 -14.02
CA ARG A 180 3.01 13.15 -14.35
C ARG A 180 2.57 12.08 -13.35
N TYR A 181 2.08 12.50 -12.19
CA TYR A 181 1.75 11.67 -11.05
C TYR A 181 0.31 11.22 -11.04
N ILE A 182 -0.61 12.04 -11.51
CA ILE A 182 -1.95 11.56 -11.82
C ILE A 182 -1.87 10.97 -13.21
N ARG A 183 -1.43 9.77 -13.30
CA ARG A 183 -1.83 8.95 -14.42
C ARG A 183 -3.32 8.74 -14.22
N PRO A 184 -4.18 9.20 -15.14
CA PRO A 184 -5.56 8.78 -15.08
C PRO A 184 -5.51 7.27 -15.01
N ALA A 185 -5.99 6.74 -13.93
CA ALA A 185 -6.19 5.31 -13.82
C ALA A 185 -7.43 4.98 -14.64
N VAL A 186 -7.22 5.16 -15.72
CA VAL A 186 -7.67 4.79 -16.95
C VAL A 186 -8.45 3.55 -16.86
N ALA A 187 -9.67 3.58 -17.17
CA ALA A 187 -10.48 2.46 -17.61
C ALA A 187 -9.83 1.07 -17.43
N GLN A 188 -9.06 0.93 -16.36
CA GLN A 188 -8.60 -0.37 -15.91
C GLN A 188 -9.82 -1.07 -15.34
N ARG A 189 -10.04 -2.26 -15.80
CA ARG A 189 -11.13 -3.07 -15.27
C ARG A 189 -10.72 -3.62 -13.92
N VAL A 190 -11.55 -3.43 -12.93
CA VAL A 190 -11.49 -4.19 -11.68
C VAL A 190 -12.03 -5.59 -11.99
N GLY A 191 -11.16 -6.55 -12.26
CA GLY A 191 -11.58 -7.78 -12.92
C GLY A 191 -12.21 -7.48 -14.28
N ASP A 192 -13.53 -7.69 -14.42
CA ASP A 192 -14.29 -7.30 -15.60
C ASP A 192 -14.98 -5.93 -15.47
N TYR A 193 -14.81 -5.26 -14.35
CA TYR A 193 -15.44 -3.98 -14.04
C TYR A 193 -14.57 -2.81 -14.47
N GLN A 194 -15.21 -1.81 -15.04
CA GLN A 194 -14.55 -0.62 -15.51
C GLN A 194 -14.65 0.49 -14.46
N GLN A 195 -13.54 1.17 -14.24
CA GLN A 195 -13.55 2.35 -13.39
C GLN A 195 -14.53 3.41 -13.94
N PRO A 196 -15.30 4.08 -13.07
CA PRO A 196 -16.14 5.19 -13.49
C PRO A 196 -15.32 6.29 -14.17
N GLY A 197 -15.86 6.85 -15.19
CA GLY A 197 -15.26 7.94 -15.94
C GLY A 197 -16.14 8.39 -17.08
N GLU A 198 -15.76 9.46 -17.72
CA GLU A 198 -16.53 10.06 -18.80
C GLU A 198 -15.62 10.36 -19.99
N PRO A 199 -15.98 9.96 -21.21
CA PRO A 199 -15.18 10.27 -22.39
C PRO A 199 -15.19 11.77 -22.68
N PHE A 200 -14.12 12.27 -23.25
CA PHE A 200 -14.02 13.67 -23.66
C PHE A 200 -15.07 14.01 -24.74
N SER A 201 -15.72 15.16 -24.57
CA SER A 201 -16.60 15.74 -25.57
C SER A 201 -16.12 17.14 -25.97
N PRO A 202 -15.91 17.42 -27.25
CA PRO A 202 -15.48 18.73 -27.70
C PRO A 202 -16.59 19.80 -27.62
N SER A 203 -17.80 19.41 -27.26
CA SER A 203 -18.95 20.32 -27.18
C SER A 203 -19.32 20.79 -25.76
N TRP A 204 -18.48 20.50 -24.76
CA TRP A 204 -18.73 20.92 -23.38
C TRP A 204 -18.68 22.45 -23.22
N SER A 205 -19.64 22.97 -22.48
CA SER A 205 -19.65 24.35 -21.99
C SER A 205 -19.58 24.35 -20.45
N TYR A 206 -18.97 25.37 -19.89
CA TYR A 206 -18.89 25.57 -18.46
C TYR A 206 -19.68 26.83 -18.07
N SER A 207 -20.36 26.76 -16.92
CA SER A 207 -21.04 27.91 -16.33
C SER A 207 -20.85 27.95 -14.83
N LEU A 208 -20.93 29.15 -14.27
CA LEU A 208 -20.90 29.40 -12.83
C LEU A 208 -22.19 30.06 -12.41
N GLU A 209 -23.05 29.32 -11.76
CA GLU A 209 -24.37 29.78 -11.35
C GLU A 209 -24.62 29.37 -9.89
N ASP A 210 -25.19 30.24 -9.09
CA ASP A 210 -25.68 29.96 -7.72
C ASP A 210 -24.71 29.22 -6.79
N GLY A 211 -23.41 29.48 -6.94
CA GLY A 211 -22.39 28.85 -6.12
C GLY A 211 -21.99 27.46 -6.59
N ALA A 212 -22.32 27.07 -7.79
CA ALA A 212 -21.91 25.82 -8.41
C ALA A 212 -21.22 26.08 -9.75
N CYS A 213 -20.17 25.30 -10.01
CA CYS A 213 -19.53 25.20 -11.31
C CYS A 213 -20.13 24.02 -12.07
N TYR A 214 -20.66 24.29 -13.23
CA TYR A 214 -21.28 23.30 -14.09
C TYR A 214 -20.45 23.06 -15.35
N ARG A 215 -20.49 21.84 -15.84
CA ARG A 215 -20.17 21.46 -17.21
C ARG A 215 -21.46 21.03 -17.88
N GLN A 216 -21.96 21.84 -18.81
CA GLN A 216 -23.32 21.74 -19.32
C GLN A 216 -24.32 21.83 -18.16
N ASP A 217 -25.07 20.77 -17.87
CA ASP A 217 -26.05 20.66 -16.78
C ASP A 217 -25.51 19.80 -15.58
N GLN A 218 -24.24 19.40 -15.62
CA GLN A 218 -23.60 18.58 -14.58
C GLN A 218 -22.82 19.46 -13.61
N ALA A 219 -23.22 19.48 -12.34
CA ALA A 219 -22.45 20.15 -11.30
C ALA A 219 -21.15 19.40 -11.01
N LEU A 220 -20.03 20.07 -11.22
CA LEU A 220 -18.68 19.55 -10.96
C LEU A 220 -18.26 19.79 -9.52
N TYR A 221 -18.58 20.97 -8.98
CA TYR A 221 -18.40 21.29 -7.56
C TYR A 221 -19.28 22.47 -7.15
N LEU A 222 -19.54 22.57 -5.84
CA LEU A 222 -20.17 23.72 -5.23
C LEU A 222 -19.12 24.43 -4.35
N TYR A 223 -19.26 25.74 -4.21
CA TYR A 223 -18.41 26.55 -3.33
C TYR A 223 -19.23 27.47 -2.44
N SER A 224 -18.71 27.78 -1.26
CA SER A 224 -19.29 28.76 -0.35
C SER A 224 -18.80 30.17 -0.68
N ARG A 225 -19.67 31.16 -0.62
CA ARG A 225 -19.27 32.57 -0.77
C ARG A 225 -18.77 33.12 0.55
N VAL A 226 -17.63 33.82 0.53
CA VAL A 226 -17.14 34.58 1.67
C VAL A 226 -17.66 36.01 1.58
N PRO A 227 -18.27 36.54 2.65
CA PRO A 227 -18.73 37.95 2.64
C PRO A 227 -17.58 38.92 2.35
N GLY A 228 -17.79 39.82 1.41
CA GLY A 228 -16.78 40.80 0.99
C GLY A 228 -15.73 40.27 -0.02
N ALA A 229 -15.72 38.96 -0.33
CA ALA A 229 -14.89 38.43 -1.38
C ALA A 229 -15.37 38.87 -2.77
N ARG A 230 -14.40 39.04 -3.68
CA ARG A 230 -14.65 39.30 -5.10
C ARG A 230 -14.37 38.04 -5.89
N LEU A 231 -15.32 37.67 -6.76
CA LEU A 231 -15.19 36.57 -7.69
C LEU A 231 -14.77 37.10 -9.05
N SER A 232 -13.80 36.44 -9.65
CA SER A 232 -13.47 36.64 -11.08
C SER A 232 -13.38 35.27 -11.75
N LEU A 233 -13.94 35.19 -12.96
CA LEU A 233 -13.82 34.02 -13.80
C LEU A 233 -12.55 34.14 -14.63
N THR A 234 -11.82 33.03 -14.73
CA THR A 234 -10.62 32.93 -15.52
C THR A 234 -10.70 31.71 -16.43
N LEU A 235 -10.06 31.81 -17.58
CA LEU A 235 -9.94 30.71 -18.53
C LEU A 235 -8.51 30.19 -18.54
N ARG A 236 -8.38 28.88 -18.53
CA ARG A 236 -7.12 28.24 -18.75
C ARG A 236 -7.08 27.71 -20.18
N THR A 237 -6.33 28.39 -21.03
CA THR A 237 -6.23 28.03 -22.47
C THR A 237 -5.16 26.96 -22.71
N HIS A 238 -4.19 26.82 -21.80
CA HIS A 238 -3.15 25.81 -21.77
C HIS A 238 -3.00 25.25 -20.36
N TYR A 239 -2.41 24.12 -20.19
CA TYR A 239 -2.26 23.46 -18.88
C TYR A 239 -1.69 24.38 -17.79
N ASN A 240 -0.80 25.32 -18.13
CA ASN A 240 -0.12 26.22 -17.21
C ASN A 240 -0.49 27.69 -17.34
N ARG A 241 -1.41 28.07 -18.24
CA ARG A 241 -1.75 29.47 -18.43
C ARG A 241 -3.23 29.68 -18.14
N ILE A 242 -3.50 30.56 -17.19
CA ILE A 242 -4.83 31.06 -16.89
C ILE A 242 -4.92 32.50 -17.40
N GLU A 243 -5.85 32.71 -18.31
CA GLU A 243 -6.13 34.05 -18.82
C GLU A 243 -7.31 34.64 -18.09
N PRO A 244 -7.17 35.81 -17.44
CA PRO A 244 -8.29 36.43 -16.75
C PRO A 244 -9.37 36.87 -17.73
N LEU A 245 -10.61 36.51 -17.45
CA LEU A 245 -11.78 37.00 -18.17
C LEU A 245 -12.66 37.86 -17.25
N THR A 246 -13.05 39.00 -17.74
CA THR A 246 -13.84 39.97 -17.01
C THR A 246 -15.33 39.84 -17.31
N SER A 247 -15.89 38.69 -17.24
CA SER A 247 -17.33 38.50 -17.46
C SER A 247 -17.99 37.74 -16.34
N SER A 248 -19.14 38.13 -15.91
CA SER A 248 -19.97 37.47 -14.88
C SER A 248 -20.83 36.32 -15.40
N ASN A 249 -20.91 36.13 -16.72
CA ASN A 249 -21.64 35.07 -17.38
C ASN A 249 -20.77 34.47 -18.48
N LEU A 250 -20.15 33.34 -18.22
CA LEU A 250 -19.30 32.68 -19.18
C LEU A 250 -19.85 31.31 -19.54
N SER A 251 -20.39 31.28 -20.75
CA SER A 251 -20.45 30.04 -21.50
C SER A 251 -19.08 29.84 -22.15
N LEU A 252 -18.29 28.89 -21.69
CA LEU A 252 -16.94 28.64 -22.19
C LEU A 252 -17.02 27.67 -23.36
N SER A 253 -16.39 28.09 -24.47
CA SER A 253 -16.26 27.28 -25.65
C SER A 253 -15.37 26.05 -25.43
N PRO A 254 -15.60 24.97 -26.17
CA PRO A 254 -15.03 23.61 -25.99
C PRO A 254 -13.51 23.48 -26.14
N THR A 255 -12.81 24.49 -26.54
CA THR A 255 -11.35 24.49 -26.66
C THR A 255 -10.66 24.76 -25.32
N THR A 256 -11.43 24.98 -24.25
CA THR A 256 -10.89 25.31 -22.94
C THR A 256 -11.09 24.14 -21.99
N PRO A 257 -10.04 23.41 -21.63
CA PRO A 257 -10.17 22.21 -20.80
C PRO A 257 -10.46 22.52 -19.32
N ALA A 258 -10.44 23.77 -18.89
CA ALA A 258 -10.62 24.14 -17.50
C ALA A 258 -11.50 25.38 -17.31
N CYS A 259 -12.29 25.37 -16.24
CA CYS A 259 -13.02 26.53 -15.71
C CYS A 259 -12.37 26.93 -14.38
N SER A 260 -12.10 28.21 -14.17
CA SER A 260 -11.46 28.71 -12.97
C SER A 260 -12.26 29.84 -12.33
N VAL A 261 -12.27 29.83 -10.99
CA VAL A 261 -12.89 30.88 -10.17
C VAL A 261 -11.82 31.40 -9.21
N MET A 262 -11.53 32.69 -9.24
CA MET A 262 -10.63 33.31 -8.29
C MET A 262 -11.41 34.10 -7.24
N ASP A 263 -11.21 33.73 -5.99
CA ASP A 263 -11.68 34.46 -4.83
C ASP A 263 -10.60 35.42 -4.32
N THR A 264 -10.96 36.67 -4.16
CA THR A 264 -10.12 37.69 -3.50
C THR A 264 -10.76 38.05 -2.17
N VAL A 265 -10.14 37.63 -1.08
CA VAL A 265 -10.65 37.72 0.29
C VAL A 265 -9.83 38.70 1.09
N PRO A 266 -10.38 39.86 1.47
CA PRO A 266 -9.69 40.79 2.36
C PRO A 266 -9.59 40.19 3.77
N LEU A 267 -8.40 40.29 4.39
CA LEU A 267 -8.11 39.80 5.73
C LEU A 267 -7.45 40.89 6.56
N ALA A 268 -8.05 41.23 7.69
CA ALA A 268 -7.40 42.07 8.70
C ALA A 268 -6.20 41.32 9.35
N PRO A 269 -5.31 42.03 10.08
CA PRO A 269 -4.28 41.39 10.88
C PRO A 269 -4.85 40.32 11.81
N GLY A 270 -4.29 39.14 11.81
CA GLY A 270 -4.73 37.99 12.60
C GLY A 270 -6.07 37.36 12.15
N GLU A 271 -6.72 37.91 11.14
CA GLU A 271 -8.01 37.38 10.69
C GLU A 271 -7.85 36.05 9.92
N THR A 272 -8.84 35.18 10.15
CA THR A 272 -8.95 33.90 9.47
C THR A 272 -10.34 33.78 8.84
N ARG A 273 -10.36 33.33 7.57
CA ARG A 273 -11.59 33.05 6.83
C ARG A 273 -11.46 31.73 6.07
N SER A 274 -12.58 31.10 5.79
CA SER A 274 -12.60 29.81 5.08
C SER A 274 -13.54 29.82 3.89
N ILE A 275 -13.15 29.08 2.86
CA ILE A 275 -13.98 28.70 1.70
C ILE A 275 -14.19 27.19 1.77
N ASP A 276 -15.45 26.76 1.66
CA ASP A 276 -15.80 25.35 1.58
C ASP A 276 -16.16 24.99 0.15
N LEU A 277 -15.57 23.87 -0.35
CA LEU A 277 -15.90 23.28 -1.61
C LEU A 277 -16.45 21.87 -1.40
N ARG A 278 -17.37 21.47 -2.27
CA ARG A 278 -18.02 20.16 -2.26
C ARG A 278 -17.99 19.61 -3.68
N MET A 279 -17.15 18.64 -3.92
CA MET A 279 -16.99 17.99 -5.21
C MET A 279 -17.61 16.58 -5.14
N PRO A 280 -18.71 16.32 -5.86
CA PRO A 280 -19.25 14.97 -5.92
C PRO A 280 -18.26 14.03 -6.59
N LEU A 281 -18.22 12.75 -6.20
CA LEU A 281 -17.40 11.73 -6.86
C LEU A 281 -17.78 11.61 -8.34
N VAL A 282 -19.08 11.63 -8.61
CA VAL A 282 -19.65 11.65 -9.96
C VAL A 282 -20.40 12.97 -10.15
N PRO A 283 -20.20 13.71 -11.26
CA PRO A 283 -20.87 14.97 -11.49
C PRO A 283 -22.39 14.85 -11.35
N ALA A 284 -23.01 15.78 -10.63
CA ALA A 284 -24.42 15.73 -10.28
C ALA A 284 -25.29 16.54 -11.26
N PRO A 285 -26.30 15.93 -11.93
CA PRO A 285 -27.18 16.63 -12.83
C PRO A 285 -27.93 17.76 -12.13
N LYS A 286 -28.01 18.93 -12.75
CA LYS A 286 -28.73 20.10 -12.22
C LYS A 286 -30.22 19.75 -11.93
N GLY A 287 -30.69 20.06 -10.72
CA GLY A 287 -32.04 19.75 -10.30
C GLY A 287 -32.31 18.29 -9.92
N SER A 288 -31.31 17.41 -9.96
CA SER A 288 -31.47 16.02 -9.53
C SER A 288 -31.47 15.88 -8.00
N ALA A 289 -31.87 14.70 -7.51
CA ALA A 289 -31.73 14.34 -6.10
C ALA A 289 -30.28 14.36 -5.62
N ALA A 290 -29.34 13.93 -6.48
CA ALA A 290 -27.91 13.98 -6.22
C ALA A 290 -27.42 15.42 -6.01
N PHE A 291 -27.83 16.35 -6.87
CA PHE A 291 -27.55 17.78 -6.72
C PHE A 291 -28.16 18.34 -5.43
N ALA A 292 -29.39 17.98 -5.10
CA ALA A 292 -30.05 18.43 -3.87
C ALA A 292 -29.32 17.92 -2.62
N ALA A 293 -28.88 16.66 -2.63
CA ALA A 293 -28.06 16.07 -1.54
C ALA A 293 -26.71 16.79 -1.41
N LEU A 294 -26.03 17.05 -2.52
CA LEU A 294 -24.77 17.80 -2.57
C LEU A 294 -24.96 19.22 -2.03
N ALA A 295 -26.01 19.93 -2.43
CA ALA A 295 -26.32 21.29 -1.98
C ALA A 295 -26.65 21.35 -0.49
N ALA A 296 -27.34 20.35 0.04
CA ALA A 296 -27.70 20.23 1.46
C ALA A 296 -26.53 19.78 2.35
N SER A 297 -25.45 19.25 1.79
CA SER A 297 -24.31 18.74 2.54
C SER A 297 -23.49 19.87 3.19
N SER A 298 -22.72 19.55 4.23
CA SER A 298 -21.95 20.53 4.99
C SER A 298 -20.66 19.92 5.52
N PHE A 299 -19.56 20.62 5.35
CA PHE A 299 -18.25 20.25 5.91
C PHE A 299 -18.34 19.98 7.43
N ASP A 300 -18.95 20.93 8.18
CA ASP A 300 -19.01 20.86 9.63
C ASP A 300 -19.90 19.73 10.17
N ARG A 301 -20.89 19.30 9.40
CA ARG A 301 -21.73 18.13 9.75
C ARG A 301 -21.05 16.82 9.35
N SER A 302 -20.48 16.76 8.17
CA SER A 302 -19.94 15.52 7.61
C SER A 302 -18.62 15.10 8.28
N ARG A 303 -17.73 16.06 8.61
CA ARG A 303 -16.43 15.73 9.21
C ARG A 303 -16.54 14.91 10.51
N PRO A 304 -17.35 15.29 11.52
CA PRO A 304 -17.53 14.48 12.73
C PRO A 304 -18.13 13.10 12.46
N GLU A 305 -18.95 12.95 11.43
CA GLU A 305 -19.53 11.66 11.04
C GLU A 305 -18.45 10.75 10.45
N VAL A 306 -17.59 11.28 9.57
CA VAL A 306 -16.44 10.56 9.02
C VAL A 306 -15.48 10.12 10.12
N VAL A 307 -15.13 11.01 11.05
CA VAL A 307 -14.29 10.67 12.19
C VAL A 307 -14.89 9.52 13.01
N ARG A 308 -16.18 9.61 13.32
CA ARG A 308 -16.89 8.60 14.11
C ARG A 308 -16.95 7.26 13.38
N PHE A 309 -17.21 7.29 12.08
CA PHE A 309 -17.25 6.11 11.23
C PHE A 309 -15.91 5.37 11.25
N TRP A 310 -14.82 6.04 10.88
CA TRP A 310 -13.51 5.41 10.80
C TRP A 310 -12.99 4.97 12.17
N LYS A 311 -13.17 5.74 13.24
CA LYS A 311 -12.82 5.30 14.60
C LYS A 311 -13.57 4.03 15.00
N LYS A 312 -14.83 3.92 14.62
CA LYS A 312 -15.61 2.70 14.88
C LYS A 312 -15.08 1.52 14.07
N GLU A 313 -14.79 1.72 12.79
CA GLU A 313 -14.28 0.64 11.93
C GLU A 313 -12.89 0.18 12.37
N LEU A 314 -11.98 1.09 12.66
CA LEU A 314 -10.65 0.77 13.17
C LEU A 314 -10.69 0.03 14.52
N ALA A 315 -11.63 0.36 15.39
CA ALA A 315 -11.77 -0.27 16.70
C ALA A 315 -12.38 -1.69 16.68
N ARG A 316 -12.87 -2.18 15.54
CA ARG A 316 -13.49 -3.52 15.43
C ARG A 316 -12.50 -4.65 15.61
N GLY A 317 -11.32 -4.50 15.05
CA GLY A 317 -10.29 -5.53 15.02
C GLY A 317 -9.23 -5.39 16.09
N MET A 318 -8.11 -6.04 15.85
CA MET A 318 -6.93 -6.00 16.70
C MET A 318 -6.42 -4.57 16.89
N GLN A 319 -6.11 -4.22 18.13
CA GLN A 319 -5.49 -2.96 18.49
C GLN A 319 -4.07 -3.21 19.00
N ILE A 320 -3.16 -2.35 18.62
CA ILE A 320 -1.76 -2.35 19.08
C ILE A 320 -1.43 -0.96 19.63
N GLU A 321 -0.94 -0.89 20.86
CA GLU A 321 -0.40 0.33 21.45
C GLU A 321 1.10 0.13 21.70
N LEU A 322 1.90 1.04 21.17
CA LEU A 322 3.36 1.05 21.33
C LEU A 322 3.80 2.43 21.86
N PRO A 323 4.97 2.51 22.51
CA PRO A 323 5.55 3.80 22.92
C PRO A 323 6.01 4.69 21.75
N GLU A 324 5.68 4.36 20.53
CA GLU A 324 6.09 5.02 19.30
C GLU A 324 4.90 5.16 18.36
N ALA A 325 4.61 6.38 17.90
CA ALA A 325 3.40 6.67 17.15
C ALA A 325 3.44 6.16 15.71
N LYS A 326 4.56 6.34 14.99
CA LYS A 326 4.66 6.00 13.55
C LYS A 326 4.26 4.57 13.24
N PRO A 327 4.76 3.52 13.96
CA PRO A 327 4.32 2.14 13.72
C PRO A 327 2.81 1.93 13.88
N VAL A 328 2.23 2.48 14.94
CA VAL A 328 0.80 2.31 15.27
C VAL A 328 -0.07 3.05 14.26
N GLN A 329 0.30 4.28 13.91
CA GLN A 329 -0.43 5.07 12.92
C GLN A 329 -0.34 4.44 11.53
N THR A 330 0.82 3.89 11.15
CA THR A 330 0.95 3.15 9.89
C THR A 330 0.09 1.90 9.89
N PHE A 331 0.00 1.18 11.03
CA PHE A 331 -0.88 0.01 11.16
C PHE A 331 -2.36 0.37 10.98
N ALA A 332 -2.81 1.48 11.54
CA ALA A 332 -4.19 1.94 11.42
C ALA A 332 -4.49 2.50 10.02
N ALA A 333 -3.62 3.37 9.49
CA ALA A 333 -3.77 3.97 8.16
C ALA A 333 -3.74 2.92 7.04
N SER A 334 -2.91 1.89 7.17
CA SER A 334 -2.86 0.76 6.22
C SER A 334 -4.22 0.08 6.09
N LEU A 335 -4.93 -0.16 7.20
CA LEU A 335 -6.28 -0.71 7.13
C LEU A 335 -7.25 0.23 6.40
N VAL A 336 -7.14 1.54 6.61
CA VAL A 336 -7.98 2.52 5.90
C VAL A 336 -7.75 2.40 4.38
N TYR A 337 -6.50 2.32 3.93
CA TYR A 337 -6.18 2.18 2.51
C TYR A 337 -6.72 0.87 1.93
N ASP A 338 -6.57 -0.24 2.64
CA ASP A 338 -7.11 -1.54 2.22
C ASP A 338 -8.64 -1.51 2.14
N LEU A 339 -9.32 -0.90 3.13
CA LEU A 339 -10.77 -0.75 3.13
C LEU A 339 -11.27 0.20 2.02
N LEU A 340 -10.49 1.21 1.67
CA LEU A 340 -10.78 2.08 0.51
C LEU A 340 -10.53 1.34 -0.81
N GLY A 341 -9.56 0.42 -0.86
CA GLY A 341 -9.27 -0.43 -2.02
C GLY A 341 -10.30 -1.53 -2.27
N ARG A 342 -11.24 -1.71 -1.36
CA ARG A 342 -12.32 -2.67 -1.48
C ARG A 342 -13.55 -2.04 -2.13
N ASN A 343 -14.00 -2.63 -3.22
CA ASN A 343 -15.12 -2.13 -4.01
C ASN A 343 -16.28 -3.13 -3.98
N ILE A 344 -17.50 -2.67 -3.84
CA ILE A 344 -18.68 -3.50 -4.05
C ILE A 344 -19.24 -3.26 -5.45
N VAL A 345 -19.06 -4.25 -6.32
CA VAL A 345 -19.49 -4.19 -7.71
C VAL A 345 -20.39 -5.39 -7.99
N ASP A 346 -21.60 -5.12 -8.47
CA ASP A 346 -22.64 -6.13 -8.72
C ASP A 346 -22.87 -7.09 -7.53
N GLY A 347 -22.78 -6.56 -6.31
CA GLY A 347 -22.97 -7.30 -5.08
C GLY A 347 -21.77 -8.16 -4.65
N GLN A 348 -20.65 -8.09 -5.37
CA GLN A 348 -19.41 -8.78 -5.05
C GLN A 348 -18.36 -7.81 -4.46
N SER A 349 -17.60 -8.28 -3.47
CA SER A 349 -16.48 -7.55 -2.91
C SER A 349 -15.22 -7.82 -3.74
N VAL A 350 -14.72 -6.79 -4.39
CA VAL A 350 -13.53 -6.85 -5.24
C VAL A 350 -12.44 -5.99 -4.61
N GLN A 351 -11.38 -6.61 -4.15
CA GLN A 351 -10.22 -5.92 -3.59
C GLN A 351 -9.24 -5.55 -4.70
N THR A 352 -8.69 -4.35 -4.65
CA THR A 352 -7.76 -3.83 -5.65
C THR A 352 -6.45 -3.35 -5.02
N ALA A 353 -5.37 -3.38 -5.80
CA ALA A 353 -4.05 -2.97 -5.36
C ALA A 353 -3.94 -1.46 -5.13
N ASN A 354 -4.73 -0.67 -5.85
CA ASN A 354 -4.86 0.78 -5.69
C ASN A 354 -6.18 1.24 -6.29
N GLN A 355 -6.65 2.43 -5.93
CA GLN A 355 -7.93 2.95 -6.42
C GLN A 355 -7.86 3.59 -7.81
N PHE A 356 -6.68 3.92 -8.31
CA PHE A 356 -6.52 4.62 -9.58
C PHE A 356 -5.52 3.99 -10.52
N GLN A 357 -4.24 3.97 -10.18
CA GLN A 357 -3.19 3.52 -11.09
C GLN A 357 -3.19 2.01 -11.29
N TYR A 358 -3.72 1.28 -10.31
CA TYR A 358 -3.76 -0.17 -10.28
C TYR A 358 -5.13 -0.68 -9.77
N HIS A 359 -6.18 -0.08 -10.29
CA HIS A 359 -7.56 -0.38 -9.91
C HIS A 359 -8.03 -1.69 -10.53
N ARG A 360 -7.31 -2.77 -10.21
CA ARG A 360 -7.54 -4.13 -10.69
C ARG A 360 -7.55 -5.12 -9.54
N PHE A 361 -8.26 -6.22 -9.76
CA PHE A 361 -8.14 -7.41 -8.95
C PHE A 361 -6.91 -8.20 -9.42
N TYR A 362 -6.03 -8.50 -8.46
CA TYR A 362 -4.96 -9.47 -8.60
C TYR A 362 -5.13 -10.50 -7.50
N LEU A 363 -5.10 -11.79 -7.89
CA LEU A 363 -5.27 -12.87 -6.94
C LEU A 363 -4.10 -12.94 -5.97
N ARG A 364 -2.89 -12.74 -6.49
CA ARG A 364 -1.64 -12.65 -5.74
C ARG A 364 -1.76 -11.68 -4.55
N ASP A 365 -2.05 -10.42 -4.83
CA ASP A 365 -2.22 -9.37 -3.81
C ASP A 365 -3.37 -9.70 -2.85
N SER A 366 -4.48 -10.22 -3.41
CA SER A 366 -5.69 -10.47 -2.64
C SER A 366 -5.54 -11.58 -1.61
N ALA A 367 -4.61 -12.50 -1.78
CA ALA A 367 -4.29 -13.52 -0.79
C ALA A 367 -3.74 -12.88 0.50
N ASP A 368 -2.82 -11.93 0.37
CA ASP A 368 -2.27 -11.21 1.53
C ASP A 368 -3.30 -10.26 2.18
N TYR A 369 -4.22 -9.66 1.40
CA TYR A 369 -5.33 -8.88 1.98
C TYR A 369 -6.25 -9.75 2.83
N VAL A 370 -6.65 -10.93 2.35
CA VAL A 370 -7.50 -11.85 3.10
C VAL A 370 -6.80 -12.27 4.39
N ARG A 371 -5.52 -12.64 4.32
CA ARG A 371 -4.71 -12.97 5.50
C ARG A 371 -4.70 -11.83 6.51
N MET A 372 -4.44 -10.61 6.06
CA MET A 372 -4.40 -9.42 6.91
C MET A 372 -5.75 -9.18 7.60
N TYR A 373 -6.85 -9.24 6.86
CA TYR A 373 -8.19 -9.07 7.43
C TYR A 373 -8.48 -10.13 8.48
N ASP A 374 -8.21 -11.40 8.19
CA ASP A 374 -8.42 -12.50 9.14
C ASP A 374 -7.52 -12.37 10.37
N ALA A 375 -6.23 -12.11 10.17
CA ALA A 375 -5.25 -12.03 11.25
C ALA A 375 -5.44 -10.81 12.16
N THR A 376 -6.20 -9.81 11.70
CA THR A 376 -6.43 -8.58 12.46
C THR A 376 -7.90 -8.33 12.82
N GLY A 377 -8.77 -9.35 12.70
CA GLY A 377 -10.14 -9.33 13.24
C GLY A 377 -11.23 -8.79 12.32
N TYR A 378 -11.02 -8.86 11.00
CA TYR A 378 -11.96 -8.46 9.94
C TYR A 378 -12.37 -9.65 9.08
N SER A 379 -12.60 -10.82 9.71
CA SER A 379 -12.90 -12.06 8.98
C SER A 379 -14.21 -12.01 8.18
N ASP A 380 -15.15 -11.18 8.56
CA ASP A 380 -16.35 -10.89 7.77
C ASP A 380 -16.01 -10.23 6.42
N ILE A 381 -15.01 -9.35 6.39
CA ILE A 381 -14.49 -8.74 5.18
C ILE A 381 -13.67 -9.75 4.38
N ALA A 382 -12.77 -10.48 5.06
CA ALA A 382 -11.99 -11.56 4.45
C ALA A 382 -12.88 -12.56 3.70
N ALA A 383 -13.98 -13.01 4.34
CA ALA A 383 -14.94 -13.93 3.75
C ALA A 383 -15.59 -13.41 2.46
N GLN A 384 -15.80 -12.10 2.37
CA GLN A 384 -16.36 -11.47 1.17
C GLN A 384 -15.32 -11.34 0.06
N VAL A 385 -14.09 -10.95 0.39
CA VAL A 385 -12.99 -10.83 -0.58
C VAL A 385 -12.61 -12.20 -1.15
N VAL A 386 -12.43 -13.21 -0.29
CA VAL A 386 -12.04 -14.54 -0.72
C VAL A 386 -13.14 -15.26 -1.51
N ALA A 387 -14.41 -14.90 -1.29
CA ALA A 387 -15.53 -15.44 -2.08
C ALA A 387 -15.44 -15.07 -3.56
N PHE A 388 -14.82 -13.94 -3.88
CA PHE A 388 -14.61 -13.50 -5.26
C PHE A 388 -13.63 -14.42 -6.02
N PHE A 389 -12.68 -15.06 -5.34
CA PHE A 389 -11.69 -15.94 -5.97
C PHE A 389 -12.33 -17.05 -6.80
N ALA A 390 -13.41 -17.66 -6.29
CA ALA A 390 -14.10 -18.72 -7.02
C ALA A 390 -14.65 -18.28 -8.38
N THR A 391 -14.95 -16.99 -8.55
CA THR A 391 -15.40 -16.43 -9.83
C THR A 391 -14.25 -16.27 -10.84
N ARG A 392 -13.02 -16.35 -10.37
CA ARG A 392 -11.79 -16.20 -11.17
C ARG A 392 -11.20 -17.56 -11.60
N GLN A 393 -11.75 -18.66 -11.09
CA GLN A 393 -11.33 -20.00 -11.50
C GLN A 393 -11.64 -20.23 -12.98
N LEU A 394 -10.66 -20.68 -13.73
CA LEU A 394 -10.82 -21.00 -15.14
C LEU A 394 -11.66 -22.29 -15.33
N PRO A 395 -12.26 -22.50 -16.51
CA PRO A 395 -13.08 -23.68 -16.77
C PRO A 395 -12.35 -25.01 -16.60
N ASP A 396 -11.04 -25.05 -16.81
CA ASP A 396 -10.18 -26.22 -16.60
C ASP A 396 -9.84 -26.48 -15.13
N GLY A 397 -10.18 -25.57 -14.24
CA GLY A 397 -9.92 -25.67 -12.81
C GLY A 397 -8.75 -24.83 -12.32
N ASN A 398 -7.97 -24.23 -13.22
CA ASN A 398 -6.81 -23.40 -12.85
C ASN A 398 -7.23 -22.06 -12.26
N PHE A 399 -6.28 -21.47 -11.54
CA PHE A 399 -6.27 -20.06 -11.13
C PHE A 399 -5.02 -19.38 -11.69
N LEU A 400 -5.18 -18.20 -12.27
CA LEU A 400 -4.09 -17.38 -12.75
C LEU A 400 -4.18 -16.00 -12.11
N SER A 401 -3.06 -15.47 -11.67
CA SER A 401 -2.99 -14.04 -11.31
C SER A 401 -3.11 -13.20 -12.57
N GLN A 402 -2.35 -13.56 -13.61
CA GLN A 402 -2.43 -13.02 -14.95
C GLN A 402 -2.20 -14.13 -15.98
N PRO A 403 -2.54 -13.93 -17.28
CA PRO A 403 -2.22 -14.91 -18.31
C PRO A 403 -0.72 -15.23 -18.35
N GLY A 404 -0.35 -16.49 -18.14
CA GLY A 404 1.04 -16.95 -18.09
C GLY A 404 1.66 -16.98 -16.69
N GLU A 405 0.91 -16.63 -15.62
CA GLU A 405 1.38 -16.64 -14.22
C GLU A 405 0.57 -17.61 -13.38
N TYR A 406 1.23 -18.66 -12.91
CA TYR A 406 0.61 -19.79 -12.25
C TYR A 406 0.62 -19.74 -10.71
N ASP A 407 1.15 -18.69 -10.11
CA ASP A 407 1.13 -18.47 -8.66
C ASP A 407 -0.29 -18.45 -8.09
N GLY A 408 -1.23 -17.85 -8.82
CA GLY A 408 -2.62 -17.76 -8.42
C GLY A 408 -3.27 -19.09 -8.04
N TRP A 409 -2.77 -20.22 -8.56
CA TRP A 409 -3.26 -21.53 -8.15
C TRP A 409 -2.96 -21.81 -6.68
N GLY A 410 -1.71 -21.67 -6.28
CA GLY A 410 -1.28 -21.92 -4.90
C GLY A 410 -1.86 -20.91 -3.93
N GLU A 411 -1.87 -19.67 -4.32
CA GLU A 411 -2.39 -18.56 -3.52
C GLU A 411 -3.88 -18.69 -3.23
N ALA A 412 -4.69 -19.09 -4.23
CA ALA A 412 -6.13 -19.30 -4.02
C ALA A 412 -6.39 -20.43 -3.00
N LEU A 413 -5.75 -21.58 -3.15
CA LEU A 413 -5.97 -22.72 -2.29
C LEU A 413 -5.43 -22.47 -0.88
N TRP A 414 -4.24 -21.88 -0.77
CA TRP A 414 -3.68 -21.48 0.50
C TRP A 414 -4.59 -20.51 1.24
N THR A 415 -5.10 -19.49 0.55
CA THR A 415 -6.01 -18.50 1.12
C THR A 415 -7.31 -19.13 1.62
N TYR A 416 -7.87 -20.10 0.89
CA TYR A 416 -9.05 -20.85 1.35
C TYR A 416 -8.75 -21.61 2.65
N GLY A 417 -7.60 -22.28 2.72
CA GLY A 417 -7.18 -22.98 3.93
C GLY A 417 -6.91 -22.05 5.09
N GLU A 418 -6.22 -20.94 4.85
CA GLU A 418 -5.90 -19.93 5.88
C GLU A 418 -7.16 -19.31 6.48
N HIS A 419 -8.10 -18.88 5.63
CA HIS A 419 -9.38 -18.35 6.11
C HIS A 419 -10.15 -19.39 6.94
N TYR A 420 -10.15 -20.65 6.51
CA TYR A 420 -10.76 -21.73 7.31
C TYR A 420 -10.04 -21.95 8.64
N ARG A 421 -8.72 -22.00 8.68
CA ARG A 421 -7.94 -22.18 9.92
C ARG A 421 -8.23 -21.09 10.96
N ARG A 422 -8.48 -19.86 10.52
CA ARG A 422 -8.76 -18.74 11.42
C ARG A 422 -10.21 -18.68 11.87
N THR A 423 -11.13 -19.05 11.00
CA THR A 423 -12.57 -18.87 11.26
C THR A 423 -13.28 -20.15 11.71
N HIS A 424 -12.72 -21.32 11.38
CA HIS A 424 -13.37 -22.61 11.50
C HIS A 424 -14.76 -22.68 10.82
N ASP A 425 -15.00 -21.82 9.80
CA ASP A 425 -16.27 -21.74 9.08
C ASP A 425 -16.44 -22.92 8.11
N LEU A 426 -17.13 -23.97 8.56
CA LEU A 426 -17.47 -25.13 7.73
C LEU A 426 -18.45 -24.79 6.60
N VAL A 427 -19.23 -23.71 6.69
CA VAL A 427 -20.13 -23.29 5.61
C VAL A 427 -19.31 -22.71 4.47
N PHE A 428 -18.36 -21.86 4.79
CA PHE A 428 -17.39 -21.37 3.81
C PHE A 428 -16.60 -22.53 3.18
N ALA A 429 -16.03 -23.41 4.00
CA ALA A 429 -15.24 -24.53 3.52
C ALA A 429 -16.03 -25.40 2.52
N ARG A 430 -17.31 -25.76 2.84
CA ARG A 430 -18.18 -26.51 1.91
C ARG A 430 -18.45 -25.77 0.61
N ARG A 431 -18.58 -24.43 0.66
CA ARG A 431 -18.84 -23.61 -0.51
C ARG A 431 -17.68 -23.61 -1.49
N VAL A 432 -16.43 -23.51 -1.00
CA VAL A 432 -15.23 -23.43 -1.85
C VAL A 432 -14.69 -24.80 -2.25
N TYR A 433 -15.05 -25.87 -1.55
CA TYR A 433 -14.49 -27.19 -1.74
C TYR A 433 -14.60 -27.75 -3.18
N PRO A 434 -15.73 -27.60 -3.90
CA PRO A 434 -15.79 -28.01 -5.31
C PRO A 434 -14.76 -27.29 -6.21
N SER A 435 -14.40 -26.06 -5.88
CA SER A 435 -13.36 -25.30 -6.55
C SER A 435 -11.96 -25.86 -6.23
N VAL A 436 -11.73 -26.23 -4.97
CA VAL A 436 -10.49 -26.87 -4.52
C VAL A 436 -10.26 -28.20 -5.26
N VAL A 437 -11.28 -29.06 -5.35
CA VAL A 437 -11.18 -30.35 -6.06
C VAL A 437 -10.79 -30.15 -7.51
N ARG A 438 -11.47 -29.24 -8.25
CA ARG A 438 -11.14 -28.94 -9.65
C ARG A 438 -9.71 -28.39 -9.81
N ALA A 439 -9.27 -27.57 -8.87
CA ALA A 439 -7.92 -27.02 -8.91
C ALA A 439 -6.86 -28.11 -8.72
N VAL A 440 -7.05 -29.03 -7.79
CA VAL A 440 -6.13 -30.15 -7.60
C VAL A 440 -6.14 -31.10 -8.81
N ASP A 441 -7.30 -31.35 -9.42
CA ASP A 441 -7.39 -32.14 -10.66
C ASP A 441 -6.61 -31.49 -11.80
N TRP A 442 -6.70 -30.16 -11.93
CA TRP A 442 -5.91 -29.41 -12.90
C TRP A 442 -4.40 -29.56 -12.63
N LEU A 443 -3.97 -29.40 -11.39
CA LEU A 443 -2.55 -29.51 -11.02
C LEU A 443 -1.97 -30.88 -11.38
N ILE A 444 -2.69 -31.96 -11.05
CA ILE A 444 -2.27 -33.33 -11.37
C ILE A 444 -2.03 -33.46 -12.87
N GLN A 445 -2.93 -32.95 -13.70
CA GLN A 445 -2.80 -32.99 -15.16
C GLN A 445 -1.70 -32.07 -15.67
N ALA A 446 -1.59 -30.86 -15.13
CA ALA A 446 -0.56 -29.90 -15.50
C ALA A 446 0.84 -30.47 -15.25
N ARG A 447 1.07 -31.02 -14.07
CA ARG A 447 2.34 -31.67 -13.72
C ARG A 447 2.64 -32.90 -14.58
N ALA A 448 1.63 -33.72 -14.87
CA ALA A 448 1.81 -34.89 -15.74
C ALA A 448 2.26 -34.51 -17.17
N ASN A 449 1.86 -33.33 -17.64
CA ASN A 449 2.20 -32.82 -18.96
C ASN A 449 3.48 -31.97 -18.98
N ASP A 450 3.96 -31.53 -17.83
CA ASP A 450 5.17 -30.73 -17.70
C ASP A 450 6.43 -31.61 -17.71
N PRO A 451 7.49 -31.25 -18.44
CA PRO A 451 8.69 -32.06 -18.56
C PRO A 451 9.47 -32.25 -17.24
N LEU A 452 9.29 -31.34 -16.29
CA LEU A 452 9.91 -31.43 -14.95
C LEU A 452 8.94 -31.99 -13.89
N HIS A 453 7.68 -32.24 -14.25
CA HIS A 453 6.64 -32.71 -13.36
C HIS A 453 6.39 -31.81 -12.13
N VAL A 454 6.46 -30.49 -12.36
CA VAL A 454 6.20 -29.43 -11.38
C VAL A 454 5.16 -28.45 -11.93
N MET A 455 4.97 -27.28 -11.30
CA MET A 455 4.14 -26.21 -11.85
C MET A 455 4.67 -25.81 -13.23
N PRO A 456 3.81 -25.63 -14.23
CA PRO A 456 4.24 -25.30 -15.59
C PRO A 456 5.10 -24.05 -15.67
N ALA A 457 5.94 -23.99 -16.69
CA ALA A 457 6.79 -22.83 -16.96
C ALA A 457 5.95 -21.58 -17.24
N SER A 458 6.35 -20.47 -16.65
CA SER A 458 5.75 -19.15 -16.78
C SER A 458 6.57 -18.25 -17.71
N ASP A 459 5.96 -17.19 -18.25
CA ASP A 459 6.64 -16.15 -19.01
C ASP A 459 7.21 -15.05 -18.09
N VAL A 460 7.87 -14.06 -18.68
CA VAL A 460 8.56 -12.98 -17.95
C VAL A 460 7.64 -11.86 -17.46
N ARG A 461 6.35 -11.90 -17.70
CA ARG A 461 5.46 -10.73 -17.55
C ARG A 461 5.63 -10.01 -16.22
N ASP A 462 4.93 -10.42 -15.19
CA ASP A 462 4.98 -9.81 -13.88
C ASP A 462 5.82 -10.62 -12.88
N ASN A 463 6.85 -11.26 -13.38
CA ASN A 463 7.82 -12.04 -12.61
C ASN A 463 9.18 -11.35 -12.56
N GLU A 464 9.19 -10.03 -12.69
CA GLU A 464 10.40 -9.22 -12.61
C GLU A 464 11.51 -9.75 -13.55
N TYR A 465 11.09 -10.06 -14.79
CA TYR A 465 11.97 -10.57 -15.86
C TYR A 465 12.49 -11.99 -15.64
N VAL A 466 11.92 -12.77 -14.75
CA VAL A 466 12.21 -14.18 -14.57
C VAL A 466 11.19 -15.02 -15.33
N ALA A 467 11.67 -16.00 -16.11
CA ALA A 467 10.84 -16.95 -16.85
C ALA A 467 11.19 -18.39 -16.48
N GLY A 468 10.32 -19.31 -16.91
CA GLY A 468 10.51 -20.75 -16.71
C GLY A 468 9.75 -21.27 -15.52
N HIS A 469 10.25 -22.34 -14.88
CA HIS A 469 9.63 -22.96 -13.73
C HIS A 469 9.96 -22.14 -12.46
N ILE A 470 9.14 -21.13 -12.18
CA ILE A 470 9.37 -20.17 -11.09
C ILE A 470 9.39 -20.90 -9.74
N THR A 471 10.44 -20.72 -8.99
CA THR A 471 10.65 -21.40 -7.71
C THR A 471 9.53 -21.13 -6.71
N GLY A 472 9.09 -19.88 -6.57
CA GLY A 472 8.03 -19.46 -5.67
C GLY A 472 6.68 -20.08 -5.98
N TYR A 473 6.36 -20.30 -7.25
CA TYR A 473 5.10 -20.93 -7.64
C TYR A 473 5.00 -22.37 -7.11
N ASN A 474 6.12 -23.06 -7.03
CA ASN A 474 6.19 -24.40 -6.50
C ASN A 474 6.06 -24.41 -4.97
N PHE A 475 6.61 -23.42 -4.26
CA PHE A 475 6.37 -23.27 -2.82
C PHE A 475 4.88 -23.02 -2.55
N LEU A 476 4.28 -22.04 -3.21
CA LEU A 476 2.85 -21.74 -3.08
C LEU A 476 1.96 -22.92 -3.45
N ALA A 477 2.34 -23.71 -4.47
CA ALA A 477 1.59 -24.90 -4.85
C ALA A 477 1.60 -25.98 -3.76
N LEU A 478 2.69 -26.15 -3.05
CA LEU A 478 2.76 -27.07 -1.91
C LEU A 478 1.90 -26.57 -0.75
N ASP A 479 1.93 -25.27 -0.44
CA ASP A 479 1.07 -24.65 0.58
C ASP A 479 -0.43 -24.79 0.24
N GLY A 480 -0.76 -24.59 -1.05
CA GLY A 480 -2.10 -24.81 -1.57
C GLY A 480 -2.58 -26.26 -1.44
N LEU A 481 -1.71 -27.26 -1.73
CA LEU A 481 -2.03 -28.65 -1.54
C LEU A 481 -2.24 -29.01 -0.06
N GLN A 482 -1.41 -28.51 0.85
CA GLN A 482 -1.63 -28.71 2.29
C GLN A 482 -2.98 -28.15 2.74
N SER A 483 -3.33 -26.97 2.24
CA SER A 483 -4.64 -26.37 2.51
C SER A 483 -5.80 -27.21 1.95
N ALA A 484 -5.64 -27.78 0.75
CA ALA A 484 -6.63 -28.69 0.17
C ALA A 484 -6.80 -29.97 1.02
N ILE A 485 -5.72 -30.54 1.53
CA ILE A 485 -5.74 -31.69 2.43
C ILE A 485 -6.51 -31.36 3.72
N GLN A 486 -6.18 -30.22 4.35
CA GLN A 486 -6.86 -29.78 5.58
C GLN A 486 -8.35 -29.57 5.37
N LEU A 487 -8.75 -28.93 4.28
CA LEU A 487 -10.17 -28.73 3.94
C LEU A 487 -10.90 -30.05 3.70
N ALA A 488 -10.28 -31.00 2.99
CA ALA A 488 -10.83 -32.33 2.77
C ALA A 488 -11.03 -33.08 4.09
N GLN A 489 -10.05 -33.04 4.99
CA GLN A 489 -10.16 -33.66 6.34
C GLN A 489 -11.26 -32.99 7.17
N ALA A 490 -11.31 -31.67 7.21
CA ALA A 490 -12.30 -30.90 7.96
C ALA A 490 -13.76 -31.19 7.49
N LEU A 491 -13.93 -31.45 6.21
CA LEU A 491 -15.22 -31.75 5.61
C LEU A 491 -15.58 -33.22 5.60
N GLY A 492 -14.70 -34.11 6.06
CA GLY A 492 -14.93 -35.53 6.12
C GLY A 492 -14.85 -36.23 4.76
N HIS A 493 -13.95 -35.79 3.88
CA HIS A 493 -13.65 -36.39 2.57
C HIS A 493 -12.34 -37.19 2.59
N PRO A 494 -12.27 -38.37 3.25
CA PRO A 494 -11.02 -39.08 3.48
C PRO A 494 -10.35 -39.56 2.19
N ASP A 495 -11.12 -39.92 1.16
CA ASP A 495 -10.56 -40.36 -0.13
C ASP A 495 -9.84 -39.22 -0.86
N ASP A 496 -10.43 -38.01 -0.87
CA ASP A 496 -9.80 -36.84 -1.42
C ASP A 496 -8.56 -36.44 -0.60
N ALA A 497 -8.67 -36.43 0.74
CA ALA A 497 -7.55 -36.15 1.61
C ALA A 497 -6.37 -37.08 1.33
N ALA A 498 -6.61 -38.39 1.20
CA ALA A 498 -5.58 -39.39 0.87
C ALA A 498 -5.03 -39.19 -0.56
N ARG A 499 -5.84 -38.77 -1.50
CA ARG A 499 -5.43 -38.47 -2.89
C ARG A 499 -4.53 -37.23 -2.93
N PHE A 500 -4.96 -36.16 -2.28
CA PHE A 500 -4.23 -34.90 -2.22
C PHE A 500 -2.89 -35.08 -1.47
N GLU A 501 -2.88 -35.88 -0.39
CA GLU A 501 -1.66 -36.22 0.33
C GLU A 501 -0.64 -36.95 -0.54
N ARG A 502 -1.09 -37.93 -1.34
CA ARG A 502 -0.17 -38.63 -2.29
C ARG A 502 0.39 -37.65 -3.31
N GLU A 503 -0.44 -36.75 -3.84
CA GLU A 503 0.01 -35.72 -4.78
C GLU A 503 1.01 -34.78 -4.14
N TYR A 504 0.74 -34.33 -2.92
CA TYR A 504 1.63 -33.48 -2.15
C TYR A 504 3.00 -34.13 -1.93
N GLN A 505 3.05 -35.40 -1.50
CA GLN A 505 4.30 -36.09 -1.23
C GLN A 505 5.12 -36.31 -2.51
N ASP A 506 4.47 -36.71 -3.61
CA ASP A 506 5.13 -36.88 -4.90
C ASP A 506 5.65 -35.55 -5.46
N TYR A 507 4.82 -34.52 -5.42
CA TYR A 507 5.21 -33.20 -5.87
C TYR A 507 6.37 -32.62 -5.05
N ARG A 508 6.25 -32.68 -3.73
CA ARG A 508 7.30 -32.21 -2.81
C ARG A 508 8.62 -32.90 -3.05
N ALA A 509 8.62 -34.23 -3.21
CA ALA A 509 9.84 -34.99 -3.49
C ALA A 509 10.47 -34.59 -4.82
N THR A 510 9.66 -34.47 -5.88
CA THR A 510 10.10 -34.03 -7.21
C THR A 510 10.68 -32.62 -7.18
N PHE A 511 9.95 -31.67 -6.62
CA PHE A 511 10.36 -30.29 -6.53
C PHE A 511 11.64 -30.11 -5.71
N LEU A 512 11.75 -30.72 -4.53
CA LEU A 512 12.92 -30.59 -3.68
C LEU A 512 14.18 -31.19 -4.33
N ALA A 513 14.04 -32.27 -5.12
CA ALA A 513 15.16 -32.84 -5.88
C ALA A 513 15.63 -31.91 -7.01
N LEU A 514 14.71 -31.23 -7.69
CA LEU A 514 15.02 -30.21 -8.70
C LEU A 514 15.64 -28.98 -8.06
N LEU A 515 15.05 -28.49 -6.99
CA LEU A 515 15.50 -27.34 -6.23
C LEU A 515 16.93 -27.54 -5.71
N ALA A 516 17.26 -28.73 -5.17
CA ALA A 516 18.61 -29.01 -4.73
C ALA A 516 19.64 -28.87 -5.87
N ARG A 517 19.35 -29.46 -7.05
CA ARG A 517 20.22 -29.34 -8.21
C ARG A 517 20.37 -27.91 -8.72
N ALA A 518 19.26 -27.15 -8.71
CA ALA A 518 19.28 -25.76 -9.12
C ALA A 518 20.07 -24.90 -8.13
N THR A 519 19.88 -25.12 -6.83
CA THR A 519 20.60 -24.44 -5.75
C THR A 519 22.10 -24.72 -5.80
N ASP A 520 22.52 -25.98 -6.03
CA ASP A 520 23.93 -26.36 -6.17
C ASP A 520 24.56 -25.65 -7.37
N ARG A 521 23.86 -25.57 -8.50
CA ARG A 521 24.29 -24.83 -9.69
C ARG A 521 24.51 -23.35 -9.40
N ASP A 522 23.68 -22.75 -8.55
CA ASP A 522 23.65 -21.32 -8.26
C ASP A 522 24.37 -20.96 -6.94
N GLY A 523 25.30 -21.81 -6.51
CA GLY A 523 26.22 -21.51 -5.39
C GLY A 523 25.59 -21.55 -4.00
N GLY A 524 24.52 -22.32 -3.82
CA GLY A 524 23.85 -22.51 -2.52
C GLY A 524 22.69 -21.55 -2.27
N VAL A 525 22.43 -20.60 -3.17
CA VAL A 525 21.30 -19.67 -3.11
C VAL A 525 20.09 -20.28 -3.84
N LEU A 526 18.92 -20.15 -3.27
CA LEU A 526 17.67 -20.55 -3.94
C LEU A 526 17.47 -19.69 -5.20
N PRO A 527 17.39 -20.29 -6.39
CA PRO A 527 17.21 -19.53 -7.61
C PRO A 527 15.74 -19.07 -7.76
N PRO A 528 15.45 -17.95 -8.42
CA PRO A 528 14.09 -17.54 -8.75
C PRO A 528 13.39 -18.52 -9.71
N SER A 529 14.14 -19.26 -10.54
CA SER A 529 13.63 -20.28 -11.46
C SER A 529 14.48 -21.55 -11.39
N LEU A 530 13.83 -22.71 -11.52
CA LEU A 530 14.50 -24.02 -11.56
C LEU A 530 15.30 -24.21 -12.84
N ASP A 531 14.98 -23.50 -13.91
CA ASP A 531 15.62 -23.63 -15.21
C ASP A 531 17.04 -23.07 -15.21
N ALA A 532 17.88 -23.68 -16.06
CA ALA A 532 19.20 -23.13 -16.28
C ALA A 532 19.11 -21.87 -17.15
N GLY A 533 19.79 -20.81 -16.76
CA GLY A 533 19.85 -19.60 -17.57
C GLY A 533 20.25 -18.36 -16.79
N LYS A 534 20.45 -17.27 -17.52
CA LYS A 534 20.61 -15.96 -16.90
C LYS A 534 19.22 -15.39 -16.65
N TRP A 535 18.81 -15.43 -15.42
CA TRP A 535 17.65 -14.70 -14.96
C TRP A 535 18.08 -13.35 -14.41
N ARG A 536 17.23 -12.36 -14.54
CA ARG A 536 17.40 -10.99 -14.03
C ARG A 536 16.20 -10.68 -13.17
N GLY A 537 16.29 -9.62 -12.41
CA GLY A 537 15.19 -9.17 -11.57
C GLY A 537 15.41 -9.52 -10.11
N THR A 538 14.34 -9.68 -9.41
CA THR A 538 14.36 -9.93 -7.97
C THR A 538 14.41 -11.39 -7.61
N ASP A 539 14.60 -11.57 -6.34
CA ASP A 539 14.54 -12.85 -5.66
C ASP A 539 13.11 -13.20 -5.20
N TRP A 540 12.09 -12.67 -5.88
CA TRP A 540 10.70 -12.77 -5.45
C TRP A 540 10.26 -14.20 -5.16
N GLY A 541 10.44 -15.08 -6.11
CA GLY A 541 9.96 -16.45 -6.02
C GLY A 541 10.71 -17.30 -4.99
N ASN A 542 11.96 -17.04 -4.75
CA ASN A 542 12.80 -17.80 -3.83
C ASN A 542 12.64 -17.37 -2.36
N LEU A 543 12.05 -16.19 -2.08
CA LEU A 543 11.77 -15.74 -0.72
C LEU A 543 10.58 -16.49 -0.09
N LEU A 544 9.77 -17.19 -0.86
CA LEU A 544 8.57 -17.91 -0.41
C LEU A 544 8.85 -19.30 0.16
N SER A 545 10.10 -19.60 0.49
CA SER A 545 10.49 -20.91 1.04
C SER A 545 10.06 -21.14 2.50
N VAL A 546 9.76 -20.05 3.24
CA VAL A 546 9.41 -20.07 4.66
C VAL A 546 8.09 -19.35 4.93
N VAL A 547 7.72 -18.39 4.09
CA VAL A 547 6.52 -17.57 4.24
C VAL A 547 5.72 -17.67 2.94
N PRO A 548 4.40 -17.91 2.96
CA PRO A 548 3.50 -17.87 4.13
C PRO A 548 3.58 -19.10 5.07
N GLU A 549 3.97 -20.26 4.56
CA GLU A 549 4.16 -21.49 5.35
C GLU A 549 5.55 -22.07 5.08
N PRO A 550 6.22 -22.69 6.06
CA PRO A 550 7.56 -23.21 5.86
C PRO A 550 7.55 -24.52 5.06
N VAL A 551 7.87 -24.45 3.77
CA VAL A 551 8.17 -25.65 2.93
C VAL A 551 9.59 -26.16 3.21
N LEU A 552 10.53 -25.25 3.46
CA LEU A 552 11.88 -25.54 3.96
C LEU A 552 11.97 -25.18 5.43
N ASP A 553 12.86 -25.89 6.14
CA ASP A 553 13.22 -25.49 7.51
C ASP A 553 13.72 -24.04 7.49
N PRO A 554 13.25 -23.16 8.38
CA PRO A 554 13.69 -21.78 8.43
C PRO A 554 15.22 -21.62 8.58
N TRP A 555 15.90 -22.60 9.18
CA TRP A 555 17.36 -22.63 9.36
C TRP A 555 18.07 -23.47 8.28
N ASP A 556 17.37 -23.93 7.25
CA ASP A 556 18.01 -24.60 6.11
C ASP A 556 19.17 -23.72 5.58
N PRO A 557 20.35 -24.30 5.30
CA PRO A 557 21.49 -23.55 4.78
C PRO A 557 21.17 -22.76 3.50
N ARG A 558 20.26 -23.25 2.66
CA ARG A 558 19.82 -22.58 1.41
C ARG A 558 18.99 -21.33 1.72
N VAL A 559 18.09 -21.40 2.71
CA VAL A 559 17.33 -20.24 3.20
C VAL A 559 18.29 -19.19 3.76
N THR A 560 19.24 -19.60 4.58
CA THR A 560 20.26 -18.73 5.15
C THR A 560 21.10 -18.06 4.06
N ALA A 561 21.57 -18.84 3.07
CA ALA A 561 22.36 -18.30 1.96
C ALA A 561 21.55 -17.29 1.14
N THR A 562 20.26 -17.55 0.88
CA THR A 562 19.38 -16.67 0.13
C THR A 562 19.14 -15.36 0.89
N LEU A 563 18.82 -15.41 2.19
CA LEU A 563 18.69 -14.21 3.01
C LEU A 563 19.96 -13.36 2.99
N ARG A 564 21.13 -13.95 3.19
CA ARG A 564 22.40 -13.21 3.17
C ARG A 564 22.73 -12.64 1.78
N TYR A 565 22.38 -13.37 0.72
CA TYR A 565 22.56 -12.90 -0.65
C TYR A 565 21.68 -11.70 -0.97
N THR A 566 20.41 -11.68 -0.55
CA THR A 566 19.51 -10.54 -0.75
C THR A 566 19.93 -9.36 0.12
N GLN A 567 20.20 -9.57 1.40
CA GLN A 567 20.65 -8.52 2.33
C GLN A 567 21.93 -7.82 1.90
N ALA A 568 22.87 -8.54 1.29
CA ALA A 568 24.10 -7.94 0.77
C ALA A 568 23.87 -6.94 -0.36
N ARG A 569 22.69 -6.96 -0.97
CA ARG A 569 22.28 -6.03 -2.04
C ARG A 569 21.29 -4.96 -1.59
N TYR A 570 20.93 -4.95 -0.32
CA TYR A 570 20.03 -3.92 0.23
C TYR A 570 20.59 -2.52 0.00
N GLN A 571 19.71 -1.63 -0.36
CA GLN A 571 19.97 -0.20 -0.39
C GLN A 571 18.95 0.50 0.52
N GLU A 572 19.39 1.49 1.23
CA GLU A 572 18.54 2.22 2.19
C GLU A 572 17.84 1.31 3.23
N GLY A 573 18.41 0.11 3.46
CA GLY A 573 17.93 -0.88 4.42
C GLY A 573 16.86 -1.82 3.91
N ILE A 574 16.46 -1.74 2.63
CA ILE A 574 15.49 -2.63 1.99
C ILE A 574 16.05 -3.29 0.73
N MET A 575 15.36 -4.31 0.27
CA MET A 575 15.70 -5.08 -0.91
C MET A 575 15.70 -4.23 -2.19
N THR A 576 16.48 -4.64 -3.18
CA THR A 576 16.50 -4.06 -4.51
C THR A 576 16.23 -5.10 -5.58
N TYR A 577 15.73 -4.65 -6.70
CA TYR A 577 15.62 -5.43 -7.93
C TYR A 577 16.24 -4.65 -9.09
N SER A 578 16.50 -5.33 -10.20
CA SER A 578 17.13 -4.72 -11.36
C SER A 578 16.35 -5.02 -12.64
N GLU A 579 15.97 -3.97 -13.33
CA GLU A 579 15.41 -4.08 -14.67
C GLU A 579 16.53 -4.10 -15.72
N PRO A 580 16.34 -4.80 -16.85
CA PRO A 580 17.40 -4.99 -17.84
C PRO A 580 18.00 -3.71 -18.41
N ASP A 581 17.16 -2.70 -18.63
CA ASP A 581 17.53 -1.48 -19.34
C ASP A 581 17.46 -0.22 -18.45
N ASP A 582 16.78 -0.30 -17.28
CA ASP A 582 16.47 0.86 -16.45
C ASP A 582 17.28 0.96 -15.14
N GLY A 583 18.02 -0.08 -14.77
CA GLY A 583 18.90 -0.08 -13.61
C GLY A 583 18.28 -0.71 -12.35
N THR A 584 18.74 -0.26 -11.19
CA THR A 584 18.34 -0.81 -9.89
C THR A 584 17.27 0.03 -9.23
N PHE A 585 16.27 -0.62 -8.65
CA PHE A 585 15.15 -0.01 -7.95
C PHE A 585 14.99 -0.62 -6.55
N LEU A 586 14.37 0.13 -5.64
CA LEU A 586 13.97 -0.35 -4.32
C LEU A 586 12.73 -1.24 -4.42
N HIS A 587 12.70 -2.29 -3.62
CA HIS A 587 11.57 -3.19 -3.53
C HIS A 587 10.95 -3.14 -2.14
N HIS A 588 9.96 -2.28 -1.99
CA HIS A 588 9.42 -1.96 -0.68
C HIS A 588 8.72 -3.18 -0.04
N TYR A 589 7.60 -3.61 -0.58
CA TYR A 589 6.75 -4.61 0.06
C TYR A 589 7.33 -6.04 0.10
N LEU A 590 8.11 -6.47 -0.88
CA LEU A 590 8.70 -7.81 -0.85
C LEU A 590 9.83 -7.96 0.19
N THR A 591 10.43 -6.89 0.64
CA THR A 591 11.39 -6.94 1.76
C THR A 591 10.74 -7.54 3.00
N ILE A 592 9.43 -7.30 3.22
CA ILE A 592 8.66 -7.83 4.34
C ILE A 592 8.68 -9.37 4.38
N LYS A 593 8.77 -10.05 3.25
CA LYS A 593 8.88 -11.53 3.23
C LYS A 593 10.20 -12.01 3.88
N ASN A 594 11.29 -11.26 3.68
CA ASN A 594 12.55 -11.54 4.39
C ASN A 594 12.42 -11.26 5.88
N THR A 595 11.85 -10.11 6.26
CA THR A 595 11.66 -9.73 7.66
C THR A 595 10.76 -10.73 8.40
N LEU A 596 9.72 -11.24 7.77
CA LEU A 596 8.88 -12.32 8.32
C LEU A 596 9.67 -13.63 8.50
N THR A 597 10.54 -13.97 7.54
CA THR A 597 11.43 -15.14 7.66
C THR A 597 12.38 -14.98 8.85
N GLU A 598 12.93 -13.79 9.05
CA GLU A 598 13.80 -13.48 10.20
C GLU A 598 13.06 -13.57 11.53
N LEU A 599 11.79 -13.13 11.60
CA LEU A 599 10.96 -13.32 12.79
C LEU A 599 10.79 -14.81 13.14
N VAL A 600 10.55 -15.65 12.12
CA VAL A 600 10.43 -17.09 12.30
C VAL A 600 11.74 -17.70 12.79
N ARG A 601 12.88 -17.18 12.35
CA ARG A 601 14.24 -17.61 12.73
C ARG A 601 14.71 -17.07 14.08
N GLY A 602 13.98 -16.09 14.68
CA GLY A 602 14.41 -15.42 15.89
C GLY A 602 15.54 -14.39 15.67
N GLU A 603 15.81 -13.98 14.45
CA GLU A 603 16.81 -12.95 14.10
C GLU A 603 16.27 -11.54 14.40
N GLN A 604 15.89 -11.29 15.66
CA GLN A 604 15.14 -10.12 16.12
C GLN A 604 15.81 -8.79 15.75
N GLU A 605 17.12 -8.68 15.89
CA GLU A 605 17.84 -7.41 15.60
C GLU A 605 17.70 -7.03 14.14
N GLN A 606 17.87 -7.99 13.24
CA GLN A 606 17.77 -7.74 11.81
C GLN A 606 16.32 -7.41 11.41
N ALA A 607 15.37 -8.16 11.94
CA ALA A 607 13.95 -7.89 11.71
C ALA A 607 13.54 -6.48 12.15
N ILE A 608 14.05 -5.96 13.28
CA ILE A 608 13.79 -4.58 13.72
C ILE A 608 14.47 -3.55 12.82
N ARG A 609 15.66 -3.83 12.30
CA ARG A 609 16.34 -2.94 11.34
C ARG A 609 15.53 -2.81 10.05
N GLU A 610 15.09 -3.90 9.51
CA GLU A 610 14.26 -3.94 8.30
C GLU A 610 12.90 -3.29 8.55
N PHE A 611 12.24 -3.60 9.65
CA PHE A 611 10.98 -2.97 10.06
C PHE A 611 11.06 -1.43 10.06
N TYR A 612 12.12 -0.83 10.58
CA TYR A 612 12.28 0.61 10.54
C TYR A 612 12.66 1.13 9.15
N ALA A 613 13.37 0.34 8.36
CA ALA A 613 13.63 0.68 6.96
C ALA A 613 12.35 0.66 6.12
N GLU A 614 11.46 -0.30 6.35
CA GLU A 614 10.11 -0.33 5.77
C GLU A 614 9.32 0.94 6.11
N LEU A 615 9.32 1.35 7.37
CA LEU A 615 8.66 2.57 7.82
C LEU A 615 9.30 3.83 7.25
N LEU A 616 10.64 3.86 7.08
CA LEU A 616 11.35 4.96 6.44
C LEU A 616 10.79 5.25 5.04
N HIS A 617 10.51 4.19 4.28
CA HIS A 617 10.04 4.29 2.89
C HIS A 617 8.55 4.59 2.74
N THR A 618 7.85 4.86 3.83
CA THR A 618 6.47 5.36 3.78
C THR A 618 6.42 6.88 3.66
N GLY A 619 5.33 7.39 3.07
CA GLY A 619 5.02 8.82 3.08
C GLY A 619 4.65 9.34 4.48
N CYS A 620 4.48 10.65 4.60
CA CYS A 620 3.97 11.29 5.82
C CYS A 620 2.54 10.86 6.17
N THR A 621 1.80 10.36 5.21
CA THR A 621 0.45 9.76 5.34
C THR A 621 0.47 8.25 5.44
N HIS A 622 1.63 7.64 5.70
CA HIS A 622 1.81 6.20 5.89
C HIS A 622 1.64 5.35 4.64
N THR A 623 1.67 5.94 3.46
CA THR A 623 1.57 5.23 2.19
C THR A 623 2.86 4.55 1.82
N GLY A 624 2.81 3.27 1.48
CA GLY A 624 3.90 2.57 0.79
C GLY A 624 3.74 2.65 -0.73
N PHE A 625 4.68 2.08 -1.46
CA PHE A 625 4.73 2.17 -2.92
C PHE A 625 5.01 0.82 -3.59
N GLU A 626 4.66 0.76 -4.87
CA GLU A 626 5.14 -0.23 -5.82
C GLU A 626 5.81 0.49 -7.00
N TYR A 627 6.89 -0.11 -7.54
CA TYR A 627 7.72 0.32 -8.67
C TYR A 627 8.67 1.51 -8.47
N ALA A 628 9.65 1.46 -9.27
CA ALA A 628 10.56 2.41 -9.90
C ALA A 628 11.13 3.54 -9.04
N ILE A 629 11.34 3.34 -7.73
CA ILE A 629 12.13 4.27 -6.93
C ILE A 629 13.59 3.83 -6.94
N ARG A 630 14.47 4.69 -7.46
CA ARG A 630 15.91 4.43 -7.49
C ARG A 630 16.53 4.66 -6.12
N PRO A 631 17.38 3.75 -5.66
CA PRO A 631 18.10 3.94 -4.41
C PRO A 631 18.88 5.26 -4.42
N TRP A 632 18.78 6.02 -3.34
CA TRP A 632 19.47 7.30 -3.17
C TRP A 632 19.18 8.31 -4.30
N GLY A 633 18.03 8.16 -4.95
CA GLY A 633 17.59 9.03 -6.04
C GLY A 633 16.83 10.27 -5.56
N SER A 634 16.07 10.86 -6.49
CA SER A 634 15.31 12.08 -6.26
C SER A 634 14.13 11.95 -5.29
N ARG A 635 13.74 10.75 -4.92
CA ARG A 635 12.53 10.48 -4.14
C ARG A 635 11.25 11.00 -4.78
N ASP A 636 11.33 11.38 -6.05
CA ASP A 636 10.17 11.75 -6.84
C ASP A 636 9.31 10.51 -7.11
N PHE A 637 8.02 10.71 -6.99
CA PHE A 637 7.05 9.64 -7.13
C PHE A 637 6.63 9.40 -8.58
N GLU A 638 7.57 9.51 -9.51
CA GLU A 638 7.30 9.43 -10.94
C GLU A 638 7.11 7.96 -11.38
N GLY A 639 5.91 7.65 -11.81
CA GLY A 639 5.58 6.31 -12.31
C GLY A 639 5.28 5.25 -11.26
N ASN A 640 5.23 5.61 -9.99
CA ASN A 640 4.93 4.70 -8.91
C ASN A 640 3.45 4.64 -8.56
N ILE A 641 3.08 3.52 -7.91
CA ILE A 641 1.77 3.30 -7.32
C ILE A 641 1.85 3.58 -5.84
N ALA A 642 1.09 4.56 -5.36
CA ALA A 642 0.81 4.78 -3.95
C ALA A 642 -0.56 5.48 -3.77
N PRO A 643 -1.27 5.19 -2.68
CA PRO A 643 -1.00 4.10 -1.73
C PRO A 643 -0.97 2.75 -2.43
N HIS A 644 -0.05 1.87 -2.00
CA HIS A 644 -0.01 0.49 -2.46
C HIS A 644 -0.62 -0.42 -1.40
N ASN A 645 -1.75 -1.03 -1.72
CA ASN A 645 -2.53 -1.80 -0.74
C ASN A 645 -1.83 -3.11 -0.35
N TRP A 646 -1.08 -3.74 -1.24
CA TRP A 646 -0.30 -4.92 -0.86
C TRP A 646 0.75 -4.60 0.20
N PHE A 647 1.47 -3.48 0.06
CA PHE A 647 2.32 -2.99 1.16
C PHE A 647 1.53 -2.79 2.45
N ALA A 648 0.35 -2.16 2.36
CA ALA A 648 -0.48 -1.89 3.53
C ALA A 648 -0.87 -3.17 4.27
N ALA A 649 -1.29 -4.21 3.54
CA ALA A 649 -1.62 -5.51 4.11
C ALA A 649 -0.39 -6.22 4.71
N ASP A 650 0.73 -6.25 3.98
CA ASP A 650 1.96 -6.90 4.44
C ASP A 650 2.55 -6.21 5.68
N TYR A 651 2.51 -4.88 5.73
CA TYR A 651 2.94 -4.14 6.93
C TYR A 651 2.09 -4.50 8.16
N ARG A 652 0.77 -4.59 7.98
CA ARG A 652 -0.12 -5.02 9.08
C ARG A 652 0.20 -6.45 9.52
N ASN A 653 0.41 -7.36 8.57
CA ASN A 653 0.85 -8.72 8.85
C ASN A 653 2.19 -8.75 9.60
N LEU A 654 3.15 -7.91 9.20
CA LEU A 654 4.46 -7.81 9.84
C LEU A 654 4.34 -7.37 11.30
N LEU A 655 3.73 -6.22 11.57
CA LEU A 655 3.62 -5.71 12.94
C LEU A 655 2.76 -6.64 13.82
N ARG A 656 1.71 -7.25 13.24
CA ARG A 656 0.93 -8.28 13.94
C ARG A 656 1.82 -9.48 14.30
N ASN A 657 2.63 -9.97 13.38
CA ASN A 657 3.50 -11.13 13.63
C ASN A 657 4.68 -10.82 14.56
N MET A 658 5.13 -9.58 14.64
CA MET A 658 6.06 -9.15 15.68
C MET A 658 5.45 -9.29 17.08
N MET A 659 4.16 -9.00 17.20
CA MET A 659 3.44 -9.04 18.49
C MET A 659 2.86 -10.41 18.81
N VAL A 660 2.19 -11.05 17.85
CA VAL A 660 1.50 -12.34 17.97
C VAL A 660 1.68 -13.11 16.68
N ARG A 661 2.20 -14.33 16.73
CA ARG A 661 2.46 -15.16 15.56
C ARG A 661 2.16 -16.62 15.84
N GLU A 662 1.47 -17.29 14.92
CA GLU A 662 1.32 -18.75 14.94
C GLU A 662 2.52 -19.41 14.23
N GLY A 663 2.83 -20.64 14.63
CA GLY A 663 3.83 -21.46 13.95
C GLY A 663 3.87 -22.87 14.54
N ASN A 664 3.80 -23.90 13.70
CA ASN A 664 3.90 -25.32 14.09
C ASN A 664 2.98 -25.76 15.24
N GLY A 665 1.79 -25.15 15.35
CA GLY A 665 0.85 -25.42 16.45
C GLY A 665 1.12 -24.66 17.73
N ASP A 666 2.11 -23.79 17.74
CA ASP A 666 2.47 -22.91 18.84
C ASP A 666 1.95 -21.48 18.62
N LEU A 667 1.82 -20.73 19.70
CA LEU A 667 1.54 -19.30 19.68
C LEU A 667 2.72 -18.52 20.24
N HIS A 668 3.34 -17.71 19.41
CA HIS A 668 4.50 -16.90 19.74
C HIS A 668 4.08 -15.46 20.07
N LEU A 669 4.61 -14.93 21.18
CA LEU A 669 4.38 -13.56 21.63
C LEU A 669 5.68 -12.77 21.59
N LEU A 670 5.58 -11.50 21.14
CA LEU A 670 6.68 -10.55 21.11
C LEU A 670 7.90 -11.08 20.35
N SER A 671 7.67 -11.67 19.17
CA SER A 671 8.72 -12.28 18.33
C SER A 671 9.88 -11.33 18.01
N ALA A 672 9.61 -10.02 17.94
CA ALA A 672 10.62 -8.98 17.93
C ALA A 672 10.06 -7.69 18.53
N VAL A 673 10.84 -7.01 19.36
CA VAL A 673 10.49 -5.71 19.94
C VAL A 673 11.66 -4.74 19.79
N SER A 674 11.33 -3.47 19.51
CA SER A 674 12.37 -2.46 19.45
C SER A 674 12.96 -2.17 20.84
N PRO A 675 14.26 -1.93 20.92
CA PRO A 675 14.87 -1.42 22.15
C PRO A 675 14.12 -0.21 22.71
N ASP A 676 13.68 0.70 21.87
CA ASP A 676 13.01 1.91 22.33
C ASP A 676 11.58 1.68 22.87
N TRP A 677 11.00 0.51 22.67
CA TRP A 677 9.68 0.18 23.25
C TRP A 677 9.77 -0.34 24.69
N ILE A 678 10.95 -0.75 25.16
CA ILE A 678 11.20 -1.23 26.52
C ILE A 678 11.93 -0.14 27.30
N GLY A 679 11.35 0.32 28.40
CA GLY A 679 11.94 1.33 29.28
C GLY A 679 10.97 1.73 30.38
N ALA A 680 11.49 2.26 31.50
CA ALA A 680 10.66 2.60 32.66
C ALA A 680 9.44 3.45 32.27
N GLY A 681 8.26 2.98 32.64
CA GLY A 681 6.97 3.61 32.32
C GLY A 681 6.44 3.32 30.92
N LYS A 682 7.17 2.58 30.08
CA LYS A 682 6.71 2.21 28.72
C LYS A 682 5.84 0.98 28.76
N THR A 683 4.85 0.96 27.87
CA THR A 683 3.86 -0.11 27.76
C THR A 683 3.69 -0.54 26.31
N ILE A 684 3.68 -1.85 26.07
CA ILE A 684 3.21 -2.48 24.84
C ILE A 684 1.88 -3.14 25.16
N ARG A 685 0.83 -2.84 24.39
CA ARG A 685 -0.48 -3.48 24.59
C ARG A 685 -1.03 -3.99 23.28
N VAL A 686 -1.57 -5.19 23.31
CA VAL A 686 -2.31 -5.81 22.23
C VAL A 686 -3.66 -6.22 22.77
N THR A 687 -4.72 -5.87 22.04
CA THR A 687 -6.07 -6.28 22.39
C THR A 687 -6.80 -6.83 21.16
N ASN A 688 -7.67 -7.79 21.40
CA ASN A 688 -8.50 -8.45 20.38
C ASN A 688 -7.68 -9.05 19.24
N ALA A 689 -6.55 -9.71 19.54
CA ALA A 689 -5.73 -10.38 18.54
C ALA A 689 -6.28 -11.77 18.21
N PRO A 690 -6.85 -12.00 17.01
CA PRO A 690 -7.30 -13.32 16.61
C PRO A 690 -6.12 -14.23 16.29
N THR A 691 -6.26 -15.50 16.65
CA THR A 691 -5.29 -16.57 16.38
C THR A 691 -6.02 -17.84 15.92
N TYR A 692 -5.28 -18.85 15.46
CA TYR A 692 -5.86 -20.18 15.17
C TYR A 692 -6.49 -20.84 16.41
N PHE A 693 -6.14 -20.36 17.58
CA PHE A 693 -6.50 -20.96 18.87
C PHE A 693 -7.67 -20.25 19.55
N GLY A 694 -8.00 -19.05 19.12
CA GLY A 694 -8.90 -18.07 19.73
C GLY A 694 -8.22 -16.72 19.92
N ASN A 695 -8.86 -15.81 20.62
CA ASN A 695 -8.32 -14.47 20.82
C ASN A 695 -7.35 -14.40 22.00
N ILE A 696 -6.40 -13.50 21.93
CA ILE A 696 -5.49 -13.17 23.02
C ILE A 696 -5.34 -11.67 23.18
N ASP A 697 -5.36 -11.21 24.42
CA ASP A 697 -5.02 -9.85 24.83
C ASP A 697 -3.79 -9.91 25.73
N PHE A 698 -2.89 -8.94 25.62
CA PHE A 698 -1.81 -8.81 26.57
C PHE A 698 -1.32 -7.37 26.75
N THR A 699 -0.67 -7.14 27.90
CA THR A 699 0.00 -5.86 28.19
C THR A 699 1.34 -6.13 28.84
N LEU A 700 2.42 -5.68 28.20
CA LEU A 700 3.76 -5.65 28.76
C LEU A 700 4.05 -4.25 29.31
N THR A 701 4.23 -4.12 30.62
CA THR A 701 4.57 -2.85 31.26
C THR A 701 5.97 -2.94 31.85
N THR A 702 6.86 -2.04 31.45
CA THR A 702 8.18 -1.87 32.07
C THR A 702 8.03 -0.98 33.29
N GLU A 703 8.00 -1.56 34.48
CA GLU A 703 7.76 -0.84 35.72
C GLU A 703 8.95 0.06 36.08
N ARG A 704 10.16 -0.50 35.95
CA ARG A 704 11.45 0.15 36.23
C ARG A 704 12.56 -0.50 35.43
N ALA A 705 13.75 0.10 35.45
CA ALA A 705 14.91 -0.54 34.86
C ALA A 705 15.14 -1.92 35.50
N GLY A 706 15.31 -2.94 34.66
CA GLY A 706 15.53 -4.32 35.08
C GLY A 706 14.28 -5.15 35.38
N ARG A 707 13.06 -4.59 35.22
CA ARG A 707 11.83 -5.34 35.49
C ARG A 707 10.66 -4.91 34.64
N ALA A 708 9.95 -5.90 34.10
CA ALA A 708 8.67 -5.73 33.42
C ALA A 708 7.67 -6.80 33.86
N THR A 709 6.38 -6.47 33.73
CA THR A 709 5.27 -7.39 33.94
C THR A 709 4.48 -7.53 32.65
N LEU A 710 4.29 -8.77 32.21
CA LEU A 710 3.40 -9.14 31.13
C LEU A 710 2.11 -9.70 31.72
N THR A 711 0.99 -9.06 31.43
CA THR A 711 -0.36 -9.53 31.79
C THR A 711 -1.00 -10.11 30.53
N LEU A 712 -1.60 -11.29 30.66
CA LEU A 712 -2.22 -12.04 29.58
C LEU A 712 -3.70 -12.31 29.88
N ASP A 713 -4.53 -12.21 28.86
CA ASP A 713 -5.93 -12.66 28.89
C ASP A 713 -6.21 -13.47 27.62
N SER A 714 -6.22 -14.79 27.78
CA SER A 714 -6.30 -15.75 26.68
C SER A 714 -7.70 -16.35 26.60
N HIS A 715 -8.33 -16.24 25.45
CA HIS A 715 -9.67 -16.79 25.15
C HIS A 715 -9.57 -17.93 24.14
N PHE A 716 -8.72 -18.93 24.43
CA PHE A 716 -8.49 -20.05 23.56
C PHE A 716 -9.69 -21.00 23.50
N GLN A 717 -10.17 -21.31 22.31
CA GLN A 717 -11.13 -22.39 22.06
C GLN A 717 -10.43 -23.75 22.05
N THR A 718 -9.22 -23.78 21.47
CA THR A 718 -8.30 -24.90 21.51
C THR A 718 -6.93 -24.33 21.91
N PRO A 719 -6.32 -24.75 23.02
CA PRO A 719 -5.03 -24.19 23.42
C PRO A 719 -3.94 -24.54 22.42
N PRO A 720 -2.93 -23.66 22.20
CA PRO A 720 -1.75 -24.01 21.42
C PRO A 720 -0.94 -25.12 22.11
N HIS A 721 -0.05 -25.77 21.36
CA HIS A 721 0.90 -26.74 21.94
C HIS A 721 1.83 -26.06 22.95
N ALA A 722 2.35 -24.89 22.60
CA ALA A 722 3.09 -24.01 23.50
C ALA A 722 2.70 -22.56 23.31
N LEU A 723 2.74 -21.80 24.42
CA LEU A 723 2.68 -20.34 24.40
C LEU A 723 4.11 -19.81 24.61
N VAL A 724 4.75 -19.41 23.53
CA VAL A 724 6.16 -19.05 23.49
C VAL A 724 6.34 -17.55 23.64
N LEU A 725 6.98 -17.11 24.72
CA LEU A 725 7.36 -15.70 24.91
C LEU A 725 8.80 -15.50 24.45
N HIS A 726 9.00 -14.70 23.42
CA HIS A 726 10.34 -14.32 23.00
C HIS A 726 10.93 -13.26 23.90
N LEU A 727 12.21 -13.46 24.24
CA LEU A 727 12.96 -12.57 25.11
C LEU A 727 13.73 -11.55 24.26
N PRO A 728 13.65 -10.25 24.61
CA PRO A 728 14.32 -9.23 23.80
C PRO A 728 15.85 -9.43 23.78
N TRP A 729 16.41 -9.58 22.59
CA TRP A 729 17.84 -9.85 22.36
C TRP A 729 18.81 -8.83 23.00
N PHE A 730 18.35 -7.61 23.21
CA PHE A 730 19.15 -6.53 23.82
C PHE A 730 19.11 -6.53 25.36
N LEU A 731 18.37 -7.45 25.99
CA LEU A 731 18.27 -7.57 27.46
C LEU A 731 19.02 -8.80 27.94
N LYS A 732 19.88 -8.63 28.95
CA LYS A 732 20.48 -9.77 29.65
C LYS A 732 19.49 -10.28 30.69
N MET A 733 18.59 -11.14 30.26
CA MET A 733 17.57 -11.75 31.10
C MET A 733 18.21 -12.55 32.22
N THR A 734 17.63 -12.44 33.42
CA THR A 734 18.10 -13.18 34.62
C THR A 734 17.03 -14.11 35.14
N ARG A 735 15.74 -13.76 34.93
CA ARG A 735 14.66 -14.55 35.47
C ARG A 735 13.34 -14.23 34.77
N VAL A 736 12.57 -15.28 34.52
CA VAL A 736 11.15 -15.19 34.14
C VAL A 736 10.34 -16.01 35.13
N THR A 737 9.25 -15.46 35.68
CA THR A 737 8.42 -16.14 36.67
C THR A 737 6.93 -16.04 36.33
N VAL A 738 6.22 -17.15 36.61
CA VAL A 738 4.76 -17.21 36.60
C VAL A 738 4.32 -17.64 38.01
N HIS A 739 3.39 -16.91 38.64
CA HIS A 739 3.00 -17.15 40.01
C HIS A 739 4.15 -17.25 41.01
N GLY A 740 5.22 -16.46 40.78
CA GLY A 740 6.43 -16.46 41.62
C GLY A 740 7.37 -17.65 41.41
N LYS A 741 7.01 -18.63 40.57
CA LYS A 741 7.85 -19.78 40.19
C LYS A 741 8.69 -19.43 38.97
N PRO A 742 10.02 -19.66 38.99
CA PRO A 742 10.86 -19.43 37.85
C PRO A 742 10.59 -20.49 36.76
N LEU A 743 10.59 -20.01 35.49
CA LEU A 743 10.52 -20.87 34.32
C LEU A 743 11.91 -21.07 33.71
N PRO A 744 12.18 -22.23 33.08
CA PRO A 744 13.40 -22.43 32.31
C PRO A 744 13.38 -21.49 31.11
N MET A 745 14.53 -20.85 30.86
CA MET A 745 14.73 -19.99 29.68
C MET A 745 15.53 -20.80 28.66
N HIS A 746 15.04 -20.84 27.45
CA HIS A 746 15.81 -21.27 26.28
C HIS A 746 16.45 -20.02 25.69
N GLU A 747 17.57 -20.12 25.03
CA GLU A 747 18.39 -18.98 24.54
C GLU A 747 17.66 -17.62 24.42
N ASP A 748 16.61 -17.55 23.62
CA ASP A 748 15.85 -16.34 23.30
C ASP A 748 14.33 -16.44 23.61
N ALA A 749 13.88 -17.51 24.29
CA ALA A 749 12.45 -17.74 24.54
C ALA A 749 12.17 -18.44 25.86
N VAL A 750 10.90 -18.40 26.28
CA VAL A 750 10.34 -19.11 27.44
C VAL A 750 8.99 -19.68 27.07
N ASP A 751 8.77 -20.95 27.36
CA ASP A 751 7.46 -21.56 27.25
C ASP A 751 6.61 -21.21 28.48
N LEU A 752 5.54 -20.49 28.24
CA LEU A 752 4.57 -20.12 29.26
C LEU A 752 3.48 -21.19 29.36
N PRO A 753 2.95 -21.42 30.58
CA PRO A 753 1.67 -22.13 30.71
C PRO A 753 0.57 -21.43 29.89
N THR A 754 -0.26 -22.20 29.20
CA THR A 754 -1.34 -21.64 28.36
C THR A 754 -2.40 -20.91 29.15
N ASP A 755 -2.47 -21.12 30.45
CA ASP A 755 -3.32 -20.44 31.44
C ASP A 755 -2.58 -19.35 32.24
N ALA A 756 -1.40 -18.92 31.78
CA ALA A 756 -0.65 -17.87 32.47
C ALA A 756 -1.38 -16.52 32.32
N HIS A 757 -1.65 -15.85 33.45
CA HIS A 757 -2.24 -14.52 33.48
C HIS A 757 -1.25 -13.41 33.77
N GLN A 758 -0.16 -13.73 34.47
CA GLN A 758 0.88 -12.76 34.83
C GLN A 758 2.26 -13.37 34.80
N VAL A 759 3.14 -12.75 34.06
CA VAL A 759 4.54 -13.12 33.90
C VAL A 759 5.42 -11.95 34.33
N THR A 760 6.39 -12.20 35.18
CA THR A 760 7.38 -11.19 35.55
C THR A 760 8.70 -11.49 34.84
N LEU A 761 9.25 -10.49 34.19
CA LEU A 761 10.55 -10.53 33.50
C LEU A 761 11.56 -9.68 34.28
N GLU A 762 12.73 -10.23 34.55
CA GLU A 762 13.82 -9.52 35.21
C GLU A 762 15.11 -9.66 34.38
N TRP A 763 15.86 -8.57 34.29
CA TRP A 763 17.14 -8.52 33.57
C TRP A 763 18.18 -7.70 34.35
N SER A 764 19.44 -8.05 34.20
CA SER A 764 20.56 -7.40 34.88
C SER A 764 21.24 -6.31 34.08
N ALA A 765 21.14 -6.35 32.76
CA ALA A 765 21.76 -5.39 31.87
C ALA A 765 20.96 -5.23 30.58
N ARG A 766 21.17 -4.10 29.92
CA ARG A 766 20.62 -3.78 28.60
C ARG A 766 21.76 -3.32 27.70
N LEU A 767 21.78 -3.75 26.45
CA LEU A 767 22.69 -3.22 25.45
C LEU A 767 22.36 -1.74 25.18
N PRO A 768 23.39 -0.89 25.00
CA PRO A 768 23.20 0.54 24.75
C PRO A 768 22.83 0.79 23.28
N ILE A 769 21.79 0.11 22.80
CA ILE A 769 21.28 0.21 21.42
C ILE A 769 20.01 1.05 21.42
N VAL A 770 19.94 1.98 20.50
CA VAL A 770 18.78 2.82 20.23
C VAL A 770 18.31 2.52 18.81
N MET A 771 17.08 2.08 18.67
CA MET A 771 16.41 1.85 17.40
C MET A 771 15.00 2.43 17.48
N SER A 772 14.70 3.41 16.65
CA SER A 772 13.41 4.04 16.52
C SER A 772 13.23 4.58 15.11
N TYR A 773 12.02 4.93 14.75
CA TYR A 773 11.74 5.59 13.47
C TYR A 773 12.54 6.89 13.31
N ASP A 774 12.50 7.78 14.30
CA ASP A 774 13.22 9.06 14.25
C ASP A 774 14.72 8.87 14.11
N ARG A 775 15.27 7.83 14.74
CA ARG A 775 16.70 7.49 14.62
C ARG A 775 17.05 7.01 13.22
N THR A 776 16.17 6.20 12.63
CA THR A 776 16.32 5.69 11.27
C THR A 776 16.25 6.82 10.25
N VAL A 777 15.26 7.72 10.37
CA VAL A 777 15.14 8.94 9.55
C VAL A 777 16.40 9.79 9.65
N SER A 778 16.86 10.09 10.87
CA SER A 778 18.07 10.91 11.08
C SER A 778 19.33 10.27 10.46
N SER A 779 19.44 8.96 10.55
CA SER A 779 20.55 8.20 9.96
C SER A 779 20.49 8.23 8.43
N TYR A 780 19.29 8.07 7.86
CA TYR A 780 19.05 8.15 6.42
C TYR A 780 19.38 9.55 5.89
N GLU A 781 18.85 10.60 6.52
CA GLU A 781 19.11 11.99 6.11
C GLU A 781 20.60 12.33 6.15
N ALA A 782 21.31 11.89 7.19
CA ALA A 782 22.74 12.10 7.30
C ALA A 782 23.51 11.39 6.18
N GLU A 783 23.12 10.16 5.81
CA GLU A 783 23.73 9.44 4.71
C GLU A 783 23.37 10.05 3.36
N TYR A 784 22.11 10.44 3.16
CA TYR A 784 21.63 11.09 1.96
C TYR A 784 22.41 12.40 1.72
N ARG A 785 22.55 13.23 2.76
CA ARG A 785 23.33 14.48 2.74
C ARG A 785 24.79 14.22 2.37
N ARG A 786 25.43 13.23 2.96
CA ARG A 786 26.83 12.86 2.63
C ARG A 786 26.99 12.44 1.17
N ARG A 787 26.03 11.69 0.63
CA ARG A 787 26.03 11.27 -0.79
C ARG A 787 25.81 12.46 -1.71
N TYR A 788 24.87 13.32 -1.39
CA TYR A 788 24.57 14.54 -2.12
C TYR A 788 25.79 15.47 -2.21
N GLU A 789 26.45 15.76 -1.09
CA GLU A 789 27.66 16.58 -1.03
C GLU A 789 28.84 15.97 -1.79
N ARG A 790 28.94 14.65 -1.80
CA ARG A 790 29.96 13.93 -2.58
C ARG A 790 29.74 14.11 -4.08
N LEU A 791 28.49 13.98 -4.53
CA LEU A 791 28.14 14.17 -5.95
C LEU A 791 28.40 15.60 -6.40
N LEU A 792 28.06 16.58 -5.58
CA LEU A 792 28.37 17.99 -5.85
C LEU A 792 29.89 18.21 -5.98
N ARG A 793 30.67 17.66 -5.06
CA ARG A 793 32.14 17.78 -5.10
C ARG A 793 32.79 17.13 -6.32
N ASN A 794 32.20 16.05 -6.78
CA ASN A 794 32.68 15.34 -7.97
C ASN A 794 32.23 16.00 -9.28
N GLY A 795 31.41 17.05 -9.23
CA GLY A 795 30.83 17.70 -10.41
C GLY A 795 29.82 16.84 -11.16
N GLU A 796 29.30 15.80 -10.52
CA GLU A 796 28.27 14.93 -11.06
C GLU A 796 26.87 15.56 -10.97
N MET A 797 26.75 16.65 -10.20
CA MET A 797 25.54 17.48 -10.08
C MET A 797 25.91 18.95 -10.32
N SER A 798 25.05 19.70 -11.00
CA SER A 798 25.23 21.13 -11.14
C SER A 798 24.99 21.83 -9.79
N SER A 799 25.90 22.78 -9.44
CA SER A 799 25.81 23.53 -8.21
C SER A 799 24.77 24.66 -8.32
N GLY A 800 23.54 24.41 -7.88
CA GLY A 800 22.57 25.49 -7.71
C GLY A 800 21.13 25.01 -7.69
N PRO A 801 20.26 25.64 -6.90
CA PRO A 801 18.83 25.38 -6.90
C PRO A 801 18.11 25.80 -8.19
N ASP A 802 18.80 26.58 -9.06
CA ASP A 802 18.18 27.12 -10.29
C ASP A 802 18.19 26.17 -11.50
N THR A 803 18.72 24.96 -11.36
CA THR A 803 18.76 23.97 -12.45
C THR A 803 17.54 23.03 -12.47
N TRP A 804 16.58 23.26 -11.62
CA TRP A 804 15.29 22.56 -11.64
C TRP A 804 14.36 23.16 -12.69
N HIS A 805 14.83 23.33 -13.89
CA HIS A 805 13.93 23.50 -15.00
C HIS A 805 13.21 22.17 -15.24
N VAL A 806 11.97 22.11 -14.85
CA VAL A 806 11.02 21.23 -15.52
C VAL A 806 11.16 21.53 -17.01
N PRO A 807 11.46 20.55 -17.86
CA PRO A 807 11.53 20.83 -19.28
C PRO A 807 10.21 21.46 -19.72
N GLU A 808 10.31 22.71 -20.23
CA GLU A 808 9.21 23.29 -20.97
C GLU A 808 9.03 22.46 -22.24
N GLN A 809 8.04 21.61 -22.27
CA GLN A 809 7.46 21.02 -23.48
C GLN A 809 5.97 21.22 -23.51
#